data_261ac4c905d079ccee8cb7dea89d08e5
#
_entry.id   261ac4c905d079ccee8cb7dea89d08e5
#
_cell.length_a   1.000
_cell.length_b   1.000
_cell.length_c   1.000
_cell.angle_alpha   90.00
_cell.angle_beta   90.00
_cell.angle_gamma   90.00
#
_symmetry.space_group_name_H-M   'P 1'
#
loop_
_entity.id
_entity.type
_entity.pdbx_description
1 polymer ?
#
loop_
_entity_poly.entity_id
_entity_poly.type
_entity_poly.pdbx_seq_one_letter_code
_entity_poly.pdbx_strand_id
1 'polypeptide(L)'
;MPHHITIFMPTVRRGVGGDAPGRLCTSCMEILKMTPDLPCMRRQQLDRWKETRLXXXXXXXXXXXXXXXXXXXXXXXXXXXXXXXXXXXXXXXXXXXTSEDDEDQKDPPPEPTRFGWVQGVMIRCMLNIWGVILYLRLSWITAQAGIGLTWVIILLSSTITGITGLSTSAIATNGRVKGGGTYFLISRSLGPELGGSIGLIFAFANAVAVAMHTVGFAETVTDLMREHGAIMVDRTNDIRIIGIITVTCLLGISMAGMAWESKAQVLFFLVIMVSFASYIVGTIMPASLEKQAKGFFGYRAEIFAVNFVPNWRGPESSFFGMFSIFFPSATGILAGANISGDLKNPAVAIPRGTLMAIFFTTMSYLIITATVGSCVVRDASGSINDTLAATTPIESCVGLPCQYGWDFSECFNNKTCAYGISNYYQTLSMASAFAPLITAGIFGATLSSALACLVSAPKVFQCLCKDHLYPLIGFFGKGYGKNDEPLRAYLLTYIIAACFIIIAELNTIAPIISNFYLCSYSLINFSCFHASITNSPGWRPSFRFYSKWLSLLCAVVCVVIMFLLTWWAALIAIGVVVFFLGYTLYKKPDVNWGSSVQASSYNLALNHCVGLNLVEDHVKNYRPQCLVLTGPPSSRPALLDLVNCFTKNLSLMMCGNVATSGSSPSALEKASSNSHVHWLNQRKLKSFYRGVVAADFRCGVNMLLQGAGLGRIKPNVLLMGFKKDWRSDSAQVANNYVEILHDAFDLQYGVCVLRMKEGLDVSNSSQSHVNQGFEGGRESISTISPAPLIRTSTTSSVAVELESQPTTVFQKKQGKKTIDVYWLSDDGGLTLLLPYLLTRRKRWARCKVRVFVGGETDKREEQKEEVLSLIKKFRLGFQDVEVLPDIYQNPQPVNVHHFESMISRFRLDPSPKQDSDADPPRQQEAPWMITHQDYERNMAKTLRQIRLNEVLLDYSRDAALIVM
;
A
#
# COMPACT_ATOMS: atom_id res chain seq x y z
N MET A 1 24.70 4.70 43.27
CA MET A 1 25.55 5.17 42.15
C MET A 1 24.69 5.50 40.94
N PRO A 2 24.99 6.56 40.17
CA PRO A 2 24.29 6.85 38.96
C PRO A 2 24.52 5.75 37.93
N HIS A 3 23.78 5.83 36.81
CA HIS A 3 23.90 4.85 35.74
C HIS A 3 25.21 5.11 34.94
N HIS A 4 25.95 4.09 34.65
CA HIS A 4 27.24 4.17 33.96
C HIS A 4 27.16 3.53 32.58
N ILE A 5 27.76 4.19 31.58
CA ILE A 5 28.10 3.62 30.30
C ILE A 5 29.62 3.67 30.18
N THR A 6 30.23 2.52 30.08
CA THR A 6 31.65 2.40 29.74
C THR A 6 31.76 2.17 28.24
N ILE A 7 32.51 3.02 27.58
CA ILE A 7 32.69 2.97 26.13
C ILE A 7 34.16 2.63 25.88
N PHE A 8 34.36 1.55 25.11
CA PHE A 8 35.68 1.15 24.67
C PHE A 8 35.76 1.26 23.16
N MET A 9 36.78 1.93 22.66
CA MET A 9 37.08 1.94 21.22
C MET A 9 38.45 1.28 21.00
N PRO A 10 38.59 0.50 19.92
CA PRO A 10 39.92 0.03 19.56
C PRO A 10 40.80 1.21 19.18
N THR A 11 41.89 1.43 19.89
CA THR A 11 42.89 2.39 19.52
C THR A 11 43.62 1.84 18.29
N VAL A 12 43.32 2.42 17.11
CA VAL A 12 44.16 2.19 15.95
C VAL A 12 45.51 2.85 16.24
N ARG A 13 46.55 2.07 16.61
CA ARG A 13 47.89 2.56 16.65
C ARG A 13 48.31 3.03 15.25
N ARG A 14 48.17 4.31 14.99
CA ARG A 14 48.84 4.92 13.87
C ARG A 14 50.31 5.01 14.24
N GLY A 15 51.11 4.16 13.60
CA GLY A 15 52.54 4.34 13.65
C GLY A 15 52.88 5.71 13.07
N VAL A 16 53.54 6.53 13.83
CA VAL A 16 54.05 7.83 13.41
C VAL A 16 55.13 7.58 12.36
N GLY A 17 54.81 7.79 11.11
CA GLY A 17 55.77 7.74 10.01
C GLY A 17 55.10 8.40 8.81
N GLY A 18 55.50 9.63 8.53
CA GLY A 18 54.87 10.43 7.46
C GLY A 18 55.09 9.84 6.08
N ASP A 19 54.19 10.08 5.23
CA ASP A 19 54.14 10.45 3.82
C ASP A 19 53.03 9.78 3.04
N ALA A 20 52.37 10.63 2.30
CA ALA A 20 51.59 10.55 1.08
C ALA A 20 50.71 9.30 0.73
N PRO A 21 49.55 9.55 0.13
CA PRO A 21 48.58 8.50 -0.21
C PRO A 21 48.99 7.75 -1.47
N GLY A 22 48.91 6.47 -1.43
CA GLY A 22 48.97 5.63 -2.62
C GLY A 22 50.01 4.52 -2.64
N ARG A 23 49.95 3.62 -1.69
CA ARG A 23 50.70 2.36 -1.87
C ARG A 23 49.80 1.16 -1.58
N LEU A 24 49.47 0.47 -2.64
CA LEU A 24 49.04 -0.92 -2.59
C LEU A 24 50.11 -1.80 -1.97
N CYS A 25 49.67 -2.80 -1.26
CA CYS A 25 50.51 -3.77 -0.52
C CYS A 25 51.73 -4.21 -1.33
N THR A 26 52.90 -3.98 -0.80
CA THR A 26 54.19 -4.22 -1.42
C THR A 26 54.45 -5.70 -1.73
N SER A 27 53.75 -6.61 -1.07
CA SER A 27 53.97 -8.06 -1.27
C SER A 27 53.38 -8.60 -2.59
N CYS A 28 52.44 -7.89 -3.20
CA CYS A 28 51.90 -8.29 -4.51
C CYS A 28 52.71 -7.73 -5.69
N MET A 29 53.56 -6.72 -5.43
CA MET A 29 54.35 -6.12 -6.50
C MET A 29 55.79 -6.75 -6.65
N GLU A 30 56.28 -7.39 -5.61
CA GLU A 30 57.62 -8.04 -5.70
C GLU A 30 57.58 -9.34 -6.52
N ILE A 31 56.43 -10.01 -6.60
CA ILE A 31 56.23 -11.23 -7.41
C ILE A 31 56.20 -10.89 -8.92
N LEU A 32 55.84 -9.62 -9.26
CA LEU A 32 55.76 -9.17 -10.65
C LEU A 32 57.04 -8.56 -11.24
N LYS A 33 58.09 -8.37 -10.41
CA LYS A 33 59.35 -7.73 -10.86
C LYS A 33 60.49 -8.73 -11.17
N MET A 34 60.23 -10.04 -11.01
CA MET A 34 61.31 -11.03 -11.17
C MET A 34 61.39 -11.78 -12.52
N THR A 35 60.68 -11.31 -13.55
CA THR A 35 60.90 -11.87 -14.89
C THR A 35 60.81 -10.79 -15.97
N PRO A 36 61.99 -10.21 -16.36
CA PRO A 36 62.05 -9.55 -17.65
C PRO A 36 62.31 -10.62 -18.71
N ASP A 37 61.67 -10.51 -19.85
CA ASP A 37 61.80 -11.30 -21.06
C ASP A 37 60.78 -12.42 -21.19
N LEU A 38 59.71 -12.06 -21.92
CA LEU A 38 59.04 -12.90 -22.92
C LEU A 38 57.73 -12.25 -23.42
N PRO A 39 57.78 -11.46 -24.52
CA PRO A 39 56.58 -10.91 -25.10
C PRO A 39 55.76 -11.90 -25.99
N CYS A 40 56.33 -13.06 -26.29
CA CYS A 40 55.74 -13.98 -27.29
C CYS A 40 54.81 -15.04 -26.67
N MET A 41 54.93 -15.32 -25.39
CA MET A 41 54.09 -16.36 -24.74
C MET A 41 52.70 -15.90 -24.27
N ARG A 42 52.42 -14.59 -24.23
CA ARG A 42 51.13 -14.10 -23.78
C ARG A 42 49.96 -14.32 -24.77
N ARG A 43 50.28 -14.30 -26.06
CA ARG A 43 49.23 -14.52 -27.09
C ARG A 43 48.80 -15.99 -27.17
N GLN A 44 49.71 -16.92 -27.10
CA GLN A 44 49.41 -18.37 -27.17
C GLN A 44 48.69 -18.87 -25.89
N GLN A 45 48.95 -18.29 -24.74
CA GLN A 45 48.23 -18.66 -23.50
C GLN A 45 46.81 -18.09 -23.46
N LEU A 46 46.61 -16.91 -24.05
CA LEU A 46 45.29 -16.29 -24.08
C LEU A 46 44.39 -17.04 -25.08
N ASP A 47 44.92 -17.47 -26.21
CA ASP A 47 44.17 -18.24 -27.20
C ASP A 47 43.87 -19.66 -26.69
N ARG A 48 44.78 -20.33 -26.00
CA ARG A 48 44.50 -21.60 -25.32
C ARG A 48 43.46 -21.42 -24.21
N TRP A 49 43.47 -20.28 -23.53
CA TRP A 49 42.49 -19.98 -22.49
C TRP A 49 41.11 -19.73 -23.08
N LYS A 50 41.02 -19.12 -24.23
CA LYS A 50 39.78 -18.92 -24.99
C LYS A 50 39.24 -20.26 -25.55
N GLU A 51 40.09 -21.11 -26.12
CA GLU A 51 39.74 -22.42 -26.61
C GLU A 51 39.30 -23.35 -25.49
N THR A 52 39.96 -23.32 -24.31
CA THR A 52 39.57 -24.10 -23.14
C THR A 52 38.24 -23.59 -22.56
N ARG A 53 37.97 -22.33 -22.68
CA ARG A 53 36.66 -21.79 -22.26
C ARG A 53 35.55 -22.15 -23.23
N LEU A 54 35.86 -22.19 -24.52
CA LEU A 54 34.86 -22.63 -25.51
C LEU A 54 34.49 -24.10 -25.33
N UNK A 55 35.34 -24.81 -25.09
CA UNK A 55 35.18 -26.18 -24.83
C UNK A 55 34.41 -26.39 -23.53
N UNK A 56 34.74 -25.74 -22.72
CA UNK A 56 34.09 -25.79 -21.47
C UNK A 56 32.67 -25.30 -21.60
N UNK A 57 32.54 -24.53 -22.41
CA UNK A 57 31.22 -24.05 -22.69
C UNK A 57 30.41 -25.03 -23.45
N UNK A 58 30.99 -25.59 -24.25
CA UNK A 58 30.39 -26.63 -25.01
C UNK A 58 30.14 -27.86 -24.12
N UNK A 59 30.93 -28.16 -23.38
CA UNK A 59 30.72 -29.18 -22.39
C UNK A 59 29.68 -28.81 -21.36
N UNK A 60 29.70 -27.74 -21.16
CA UNK A 60 28.68 -27.23 -20.29
C UNK A 60 27.32 -27.22 -20.96
N UNK A 61 27.38 -27.00 -22.13
CA UNK A 61 26.17 -26.99 -22.87
C UNK A 61 25.67 -28.41 -23.09
N UNK A 62 26.51 -29.17 -23.26
CA UNK A 62 26.24 -30.54 -23.41
C UNK A 62 25.76 -31.10 -22.09
N UNK A 63 26.30 -30.72 -21.15
CA UNK A 63 25.92 -31.10 -19.84
C UNK A 63 24.59 -30.48 -19.42
N UNK A 64 24.38 -29.43 -19.97
CA UNK A 64 23.12 -28.83 -19.77
C UNK A 64 22.04 -29.46 -20.56
N UNK A 65 22.41 -29.77 -21.62
CA UNK A 65 21.52 -30.50 -22.46
C UNK A 65 21.24 -31.88 -21.87
N UNK A 66 22.10 -32.46 -21.40
CA UNK A 66 21.96 -33.71 -20.77
C UNK A 66 21.18 -33.56 -19.47
N UNK A 67 21.40 -32.58 -18.90
CA UNK A 67 20.67 -32.28 -17.75
C UNK A 67 19.23 -31.91 -18.07
N UNK A 68 19.10 -31.37 -19.14
CA UNK A 68 17.80 -31.03 -19.58
C UNK A 68 17.05 -32.25 -20.03
N UNK A 69 17.73 -32.96 -20.55
CA UNK A 69 17.17 -34.20 -20.99
C UNK A 69 16.86 -35.05 -19.75
N UNK A 70 17.61 -35.01 -18.89
CA UNK A 70 17.41 -35.71 -17.66
C UNK A 70 16.27 -35.06 -16.86
N UNK A 71 16.21 -33.91 -17.01
CA UNK A 71 15.13 -33.20 -16.39
C UNK A 71 13.80 -33.47 -17.08
N UNK A 72 13.94 -33.57 -18.31
CA UNK A 72 12.81 -33.88 -19.06
C UNK A 72 12.36 -35.31 -18.79
N UNK A 73 13.21 -36.08 -18.67
CA UNK A 73 12.90 -37.38 -18.31
C UNK A 73 12.38 -37.47 -16.90
N UNK A 74 12.88 -36.73 -16.14
CA UNK A 74 12.42 -36.67 -14.81
C UNK A 74 11.05 -36.01 -14.69
N UNK A 75 10.85 -35.24 -15.59
CA UNK A 75 9.60 -34.58 -15.65
C UNK A 75 8.54 -35.52 -16.22
N UNK A 76 8.97 -36.12 -17.07
CA UNK A 76 8.12 -37.14 -17.66
C UNK A 76 7.86 -38.26 -16.65
N UNK A 77 8.69 -38.57 -15.97
CA UNK A 77 8.54 -39.53 -14.93
C UNK A 77 7.70 -38.95 -13.78
N UNK A 78 7.88 -37.81 -13.59
CA UNK A 78 7.08 -37.15 -12.59
C UNK A 78 5.65 -36.98 -13.07
N UNK A 79 5.55 -36.79 -14.31
CA UNK A 79 4.26 -36.69 -14.86
C UNK A 79 3.56 -38.01 -14.91
N UNK A 80 4.25 -38.85 -15.12
CA UNK A 80 3.74 -40.21 -15.13
C UNK A 80 3.44 -40.62 -13.69
N UNK A 81 4.14 -40.20 -12.83
CA UNK A 81 3.92 -40.42 -11.44
C UNK A 81 2.73 -39.62 -10.92
N UNK A 82 2.61 -38.58 -11.49
CA UNK A 82 1.49 -37.79 -11.16
C UNK A 82 0.20 -38.35 -11.72
N UNK A 83 0.36 -38.74 -12.82
CA UNK A 83 -0.76 -39.35 -13.44
C UNK A 83 -1.10 -40.65 -12.73
N UNK A 84 -0.27 -41.35 -12.36
CA UNK A 84 -0.49 -42.50 -11.58
C UNK A 84 -1.01 -42.16 -10.23
N UNK A 85 -0.58 -41.14 -9.73
CA UNK A 85 -1.09 -40.69 -8.49
C UNK A 85 -2.51 -40.15 -8.60
N UNK A 86 -2.76 -39.67 -9.72
CA UNK A 86 -4.07 -39.18 -9.97
C UNK A 86 -4.99 -40.33 -10.24
N UNK A 87 -4.56 -41.13 -10.79
CA UNK A 87 -5.29 -42.33 -11.04
C UNK A 87 -5.44 -43.09 -9.75
N UNK A 88 -4.62 -43.12 -9.00
CA UNK A 88 -4.68 -43.69 -7.70
C UNK A 88 -5.62 -42.94 -6.78
N UNK A 89 -5.59 -41.78 -6.98
CA UNK A 89 -6.51 -40.97 -6.22
C UNK A 89 -7.93 -41.13 -6.70
N UNK A 90 -8.05 -41.30 -7.90
CA UNK A 90 -9.32 -41.54 -8.43
C UNK A 90 -9.81 -42.91 -8.10
N UNK A 91 -9.04 -43.75 -8.03
CA UNK A 91 -9.35 -45.07 -7.63
C UNK A 91 -9.61 -45.07 -6.13
N UNK A 92 -9.01 -44.36 -5.45
CA UNK A 92 -9.22 -44.27 -4.05
C UNK A 92 -10.53 -43.57 -3.71
N UNK A 93 -10.88 -42.82 -4.56
CA UNK A 93 -12.13 -42.16 -4.40
C UNK A 93 -13.29 -43.06 -4.78
N UNK A 94 -13.09 -43.77 -5.58
CA UNK A 94 -14.06 -44.73 -5.94
C UNK A 94 -14.15 -45.88 -4.89
N UNK A 95 -13.32 -46.13 -4.27
CA UNK A 95 -13.30 -47.15 -3.24
C UNK A 95 -13.89 -46.69 -1.93
N UNK A 96 -13.91 -45.53 -1.83
CA UNK A 96 -14.51 -45.01 -0.64
C UNK A 96 -15.99 -44.77 -0.79
N UNK A 97 -16.46 -45.00 -1.80
CA UNK A 97 -17.83 -44.79 -1.99
C UNK A 97 -18.70 -46.03 -1.67
N THR A 98 -18.30 -47.09 -1.02
CA THR A 98 -19.16 -48.24 -0.56
C THR A 98 -19.24 -48.33 0.95
N SER A 99 -20.02 -47.56 1.57
CA SER A 99 -20.70 -47.84 2.85
C SER A 99 -22.06 -47.13 2.79
N GLU A 100 -23.06 -47.98 2.73
CA GLU A 100 -24.47 -47.61 2.68
C GLU A 100 -24.90 -46.96 4.01
N ASP A 101 -25.47 -45.78 3.91
CA ASP A 101 -26.46 -45.30 4.86
C ASP A 101 -27.48 -44.46 4.07
N ASP A 102 -28.70 -44.90 4.05
CA ASP A 102 -29.86 -44.24 3.47
C ASP A 102 -30.11 -42.89 4.13
N GLU A 103 -29.72 -41.80 3.44
CA GLU A 103 -30.27 -40.48 3.72
C GLU A 103 -30.86 -39.91 2.42
N ASP A 104 -32.08 -39.40 2.57
CA ASP A 104 -32.92 -38.79 1.53
C ASP A 104 -32.15 -38.12 0.39
N GLN A 105 -32.37 -38.54 -0.84
CA GLN A 105 -32.00 -37.84 -2.06
C GLN A 105 -32.70 -36.51 -2.10
N LYS A 106 -32.07 -35.48 -1.53
CA LYS A 106 -32.39 -34.12 -1.94
C LYS A 106 -31.62 -33.86 -3.24
N ASP A 107 -32.38 -33.56 -4.29
CA ASP A 107 -31.81 -33.08 -5.57
C ASP A 107 -30.71 -32.06 -5.29
N PRO A 108 -29.57 -32.19 -5.96
CA PRO A 108 -28.52 -31.18 -5.78
C PRO A 108 -29.10 -29.80 -6.09
N PRO A 109 -28.80 -28.79 -5.27
CA PRO A 109 -29.35 -27.46 -5.51
C PRO A 109 -29.00 -27.03 -6.93
N PRO A 110 -29.94 -26.49 -7.70
CA PRO A 110 -29.69 -26.07 -9.08
C PRO A 110 -28.47 -25.17 -9.13
N GLU A 111 -27.51 -25.51 -9.98
CA GLU A 111 -26.30 -24.68 -10.16
C GLU A 111 -26.72 -23.23 -10.45
N PRO A 112 -26.08 -22.24 -9.84
CA PRO A 112 -26.41 -20.85 -10.11
C PRO A 112 -26.21 -20.57 -11.60
N THR A 113 -27.21 -19.94 -12.24
CA THR A 113 -27.15 -19.56 -13.65
C THR A 113 -25.99 -18.59 -13.88
N ARG A 114 -25.02 -19.03 -14.67
CA ARG A 114 -23.84 -18.24 -15.02
C ARG A 114 -23.93 -17.72 -16.45
N PHE A 115 -23.65 -16.44 -16.63
CA PHE A 115 -23.80 -15.73 -17.90
C PHE A 115 -22.52 -15.79 -18.75
N GLY A 116 -22.67 -15.88 -20.07
CA GLY A 116 -21.57 -15.78 -21.04
C GLY A 116 -21.15 -14.33 -21.25
N TRP A 117 -20.08 -14.11 -22.06
CA TRP A 117 -19.53 -12.78 -22.30
C TRP A 117 -20.49 -11.84 -23.06
N VAL A 118 -21.33 -12.37 -23.96
CA VAL A 118 -22.30 -11.57 -24.74
C VAL A 118 -23.38 -11.02 -23.83
N GLN A 119 -24.16 -11.91 -23.18
CA GLN A 119 -25.30 -11.54 -22.33
C GLN A 119 -24.84 -10.93 -20.99
N GLY A 120 -23.78 -11.49 -20.40
CA GLY A 120 -23.32 -11.05 -19.07
C GLY A 120 -22.54 -9.74 -19.10
N VAL A 121 -21.80 -9.44 -20.19
CA VAL A 121 -20.93 -8.27 -20.22
C VAL A 121 -21.28 -7.33 -21.37
N MET A 122 -21.23 -7.80 -22.63
CA MET A 122 -21.35 -6.91 -23.78
C MET A 122 -22.71 -6.18 -23.80
N ILE A 123 -23.83 -6.92 -23.74
CA ILE A 123 -25.19 -6.33 -23.77
C ILE A 123 -25.39 -5.40 -22.58
N ARG A 124 -24.97 -5.79 -21.37
CA ARG A 124 -25.10 -4.96 -20.16
C ARG A 124 -24.31 -3.67 -20.28
N CYS A 125 -23.09 -3.73 -20.77
CA CYS A 125 -22.27 -2.53 -20.98
C CYS A 125 -22.89 -1.63 -22.05
N MET A 126 -23.36 -2.20 -23.17
CA MET A 126 -24.03 -1.43 -24.23
C MET A 126 -25.27 -0.72 -23.70
N LEU A 127 -26.12 -1.44 -22.94
CA LEU A 127 -27.35 -0.87 -22.39
C LEU A 127 -27.05 0.25 -21.37
N ASN A 128 -25.98 0.09 -20.59
CA ASN A 128 -25.61 1.10 -19.59
C ASN A 128 -24.93 2.32 -20.24
N ILE A 129 -24.29 2.12 -21.38
CA ILE A 129 -23.69 3.21 -22.19
C ILE A 129 -24.81 3.93 -22.99
N TRP A 130 -25.69 3.18 -23.69
CA TRP A 130 -26.84 3.71 -24.41
C TRP A 130 -27.94 4.15 -23.44
N GLY A 131 -27.64 5.16 -22.62
CA GLY A 131 -28.56 5.68 -21.63
C GLY A 131 -29.36 6.89 -22.14
N VAL A 132 -29.82 7.67 -21.18
CA VAL A 132 -30.69 8.84 -21.37
C VAL A 132 -30.06 9.87 -22.33
N ILE A 133 -28.77 10.11 -22.27
CA ILE A 133 -28.09 11.18 -23.02
C ILE A 133 -28.16 10.91 -24.55
N LEU A 134 -28.06 9.64 -24.95
CA LEU A 134 -28.15 9.26 -26.36
C LEU A 134 -29.41 9.84 -27.04
N TYR A 135 -30.57 9.69 -26.43
CA TYR A 135 -31.83 10.07 -26.99
C TYR A 135 -32.21 11.52 -26.73
N LEU A 136 -31.92 12.07 -25.57
CA LEU A 136 -32.45 13.36 -25.12
C LEU A 136 -31.41 14.51 -25.20
N ARG A 137 -30.11 14.23 -25.28
CA ARG A 137 -29.12 15.31 -25.25
C ARG A 137 -28.12 15.30 -26.39
N LEU A 138 -27.88 14.14 -27.04
CA LEU A 138 -26.86 14.04 -28.10
C LEU A 138 -27.15 15.00 -29.29
N SER A 139 -28.40 15.07 -29.71
CA SER A 139 -28.82 15.98 -30.78
C SER A 139 -28.60 17.44 -30.36
N TRP A 140 -29.00 17.80 -29.15
CA TRP A 140 -28.79 19.15 -28.58
C TRP A 140 -27.32 19.52 -28.47
N ILE A 141 -26.47 18.57 -28.00
CA ILE A 141 -25.02 18.74 -27.94
C ILE A 141 -24.46 18.98 -29.34
N THR A 142 -24.95 18.23 -30.33
CA THR A 142 -24.56 18.39 -31.75
C THR A 142 -24.93 19.79 -32.26
N ALA A 143 -26.09 20.35 -31.87
CA ALA A 143 -26.50 21.71 -32.23
C ALA A 143 -25.55 22.76 -31.64
N GLN A 144 -25.18 22.61 -30.38
CA GLN A 144 -24.32 23.54 -29.65
C GLN A 144 -22.86 23.47 -30.12
N ALA A 145 -22.27 22.30 -30.11
CA ALA A 145 -20.86 22.07 -30.42
C ALA A 145 -20.58 21.94 -31.92
N GLY A 146 -21.61 21.66 -32.71
CA GLY A 146 -21.46 21.27 -34.08
C GLY A 146 -21.01 19.80 -34.23
N ILE A 147 -21.19 19.20 -35.39
CA ILE A 147 -20.87 17.79 -35.68
C ILE A 147 -19.37 17.55 -35.42
N GLY A 148 -18.51 18.46 -35.87
CA GLY A 148 -17.05 18.32 -35.75
C GLY A 148 -16.58 18.21 -34.29
N LEU A 149 -16.95 19.15 -33.43
CA LEU A 149 -16.55 19.13 -32.03
C LEU A 149 -17.28 18.04 -31.23
N THR A 150 -18.53 17.69 -31.63
CA THR A 150 -19.26 16.56 -30.98
C THR A 150 -18.50 15.24 -31.24
N TRP A 151 -17.99 15.04 -32.47
CA TRP A 151 -17.14 13.89 -32.75
C TRP A 151 -15.87 13.89 -31.90
N VAL A 152 -15.25 15.07 -31.67
CA VAL A 152 -14.08 15.18 -30.77
C VAL A 152 -14.47 14.79 -29.33
N ILE A 153 -15.64 15.26 -28.86
CA ILE A 153 -16.17 14.91 -27.51
C ILE A 153 -16.36 13.40 -27.39
N ILE A 154 -17.01 12.77 -28.40
CA ILE A 154 -17.28 11.33 -28.43
C ILE A 154 -15.96 10.54 -28.42
N LEU A 155 -15.01 10.89 -29.31
CA LEU A 155 -13.74 10.19 -29.43
C LEU A 155 -12.87 10.36 -28.19
N LEU A 156 -12.83 11.55 -27.59
CA LEU A 156 -12.11 11.80 -26.33
C LEU A 156 -12.70 10.96 -25.20
N SER A 157 -14.02 10.97 -25.05
CA SER A 157 -14.73 10.17 -24.04
C SER A 157 -14.45 8.67 -24.24
N SER A 158 -14.54 8.19 -25.48
CA SER A 158 -14.33 6.78 -25.84
C SER A 158 -12.87 6.37 -25.64
N THR A 159 -11.91 7.27 -25.87
CA THR A 159 -10.49 7.03 -25.61
C THR A 159 -10.25 6.83 -24.12
N ILE A 160 -10.81 7.71 -23.28
CA ILE A 160 -10.69 7.62 -21.82
C ILE A 160 -11.29 6.28 -21.34
N THR A 161 -12.51 5.96 -21.78
CA THR A 161 -13.19 4.72 -21.36
C THR A 161 -12.50 3.49 -21.96
N GLY A 162 -11.96 3.58 -23.16
CA GLY A 162 -11.21 2.52 -23.81
C GLY A 162 -9.93 2.16 -23.04
N ILE A 163 -9.13 3.17 -22.68
CA ILE A 163 -7.90 2.96 -21.90
C ILE A 163 -8.27 2.41 -20.51
N THR A 164 -9.33 2.95 -19.90
CA THR A 164 -9.82 2.45 -18.59
C THR A 164 -10.30 1.00 -18.73
N GLY A 165 -10.94 0.64 -19.84
CA GLY A 165 -11.34 -0.72 -20.17
C GLY A 165 -10.15 -1.68 -20.31
N LEU A 166 -9.05 -1.21 -20.94
CA LEU A 166 -7.80 -1.97 -21.02
C LEU A 166 -7.18 -2.18 -19.63
N SER A 167 -7.16 -1.14 -18.81
CA SER A 167 -6.64 -1.20 -17.44
C SER A 167 -7.48 -2.15 -16.56
N THR A 168 -8.81 -2.04 -16.67
CA THR A 168 -9.76 -2.92 -15.95
C THR A 168 -9.57 -4.39 -16.42
N SER A 169 -9.36 -4.60 -17.70
CA SER A 169 -9.10 -5.93 -18.27
C SER A 169 -7.82 -6.55 -17.70
N ALA A 170 -6.75 -5.76 -17.54
CA ALA A 170 -5.53 -6.22 -16.90
C ALA A 170 -5.79 -6.62 -15.44
N ILE A 171 -6.50 -5.79 -14.68
CA ILE A 171 -6.84 -6.05 -13.27
C ILE A 171 -7.72 -7.32 -13.16
N ALA A 172 -8.75 -7.44 -14.01
CA ALA A 172 -9.71 -8.55 -14.00
C ALA A 172 -9.07 -9.89 -14.38
N THR A 173 -7.94 -9.89 -15.06
CA THR A 173 -7.23 -11.12 -15.46
C THR A 173 -6.05 -11.45 -14.54
N ASN A 174 -5.87 -10.71 -13.45
CA ASN A 174 -4.78 -10.91 -12.48
C ASN A 174 -5.22 -11.84 -11.33
N GLY A 175 -5.64 -13.05 -11.66
CA GLY A 175 -6.00 -14.06 -10.67
C GLY A 175 -7.45 -14.54 -10.78
N ARG A 176 -7.89 -15.30 -9.79
CA ARG A 176 -9.26 -15.84 -9.75
C ARG A 176 -10.25 -14.78 -9.28
N VAL A 177 -11.26 -14.53 -10.09
CA VAL A 177 -12.33 -13.58 -9.80
C VAL A 177 -13.47 -14.31 -9.10
N LYS A 178 -13.83 -13.84 -7.90
CA LYS A 178 -15.04 -14.22 -7.17
C LYS A 178 -16.05 -13.06 -7.25
N GLY A 179 -17.20 -13.17 -6.61
CA GLY A 179 -18.19 -12.11 -6.58
C GLY A 179 -17.71 -10.85 -5.83
N GLY A 180 -18.33 -9.71 -6.12
CA GLY A 180 -18.02 -8.42 -5.48
C GLY A 180 -17.64 -7.31 -6.45
N GLY A 181 -17.69 -7.62 -7.74
CA GLY A 181 -17.55 -6.60 -8.80
C GLY A 181 -16.19 -5.95 -8.87
N THR A 182 -16.18 -4.74 -9.36
CA THR A 182 -14.98 -3.92 -9.58
C THR A 182 -14.17 -3.71 -8.30
N TYR A 183 -14.84 -3.50 -7.17
CA TYR A 183 -14.17 -3.36 -5.87
C TYR A 183 -13.34 -4.60 -5.54
N PHE A 184 -13.93 -5.80 -5.69
CA PHE A 184 -13.24 -7.07 -5.40
C PHE A 184 -12.00 -7.23 -6.29
N LEU A 185 -12.15 -6.96 -7.59
CA LEU A 185 -11.05 -7.06 -8.57
C LEU A 185 -9.86 -6.18 -8.15
N ILE A 186 -10.14 -4.93 -7.79
CA ILE A 186 -9.11 -3.95 -7.46
C ILE A 186 -8.49 -4.25 -6.09
N SER A 187 -9.31 -4.50 -5.08
CA SER A 187 -8.83 -4.70 -3.71
C SER A 187 -7.97 -5.96 -3.58
N ARG A 188 -8.33 -7.04 -4.26
CA ARG A 188 -7.57 -8.31 -4.22
C ARG A 188 -6.30 -8.27 -5.09
N SER A 189 -6.27 -7.42 -6.11
CA SER A 189 -5.08 -7.26 -6.98
C SER A 189 -4.06 -6.25 -6.41
N LEU A 190 -4.54 -5.20 -5.75
CA LEU A 190 -3.72 -4.01 -5.43
C LEU A 190 -3.63 -3.70 -3.94
N GLY A 191 -4.53 -4.28 -3.15
CA GLY A 191 -4.56 -4.07 -1.71
C GLY A 191 -5.75 -3.22 -1.25
N PRO A 192 -6.00 -3.20 0.06
CA PRO A 192 -7.17 -2.53 0.64
C PRO A 192 -7.11 -1.00 0.56
N GLU A 193 -5.90 -0.43 0.52
CA GLU A 193 -5.69 1.02 0.53
C GLU A 193 -6.32 1.69 -0.70
N LEU A 194 -6.00 1.18 -1.89
CA LEU A 194 -6.54 1.68 -3.15
C LEU A 194 -7.96 1.17 -3.39
N GLY A 195 -8.19 -0.12 -3.15
CA GLY A 195 -9.48 -0.76 -3.38
C GLY A 195 -10.64 -0.13 -2.61
N GLY A 196 -10.41 0.19 -1.33
CA GLY A 196 -11.44 0.79 -0.46
C GLY A 196 -11.94 2.14 -0.97
N SER A 197 -11.02 3.02 -1.33
CA SER A 197 -11.36 4.37 -1.84
C SER A 197 -12.12 4.31 -3.16
N ILE A 198 -11.63 3.48 -4.10
CA ILE A 198 -12.25 3.31 -5.42
C ILE A 198 -13.66 2.72 -5.27
N GLY A 199 -13.81 1.69 -4.44
CA GLY A 199 -15.08 1.00 -4.24
C GLY A 199 -16.16 1.93 -3.72
N LEU A 200 -15.84 2.79 -2.78
CA LEU A 200 -16.79 3.75 -2.19
C LEU A 200 -17.25 4.80 -3.19
N ILE A 201 -16.28 5.43 -3.90
CA ILE A 201 -16.59 6.49 -4.89
C ILE A 201 -17.40 5.90 -6.06
N PHE A 202 -17.01 4.72 -6.53
CA PHE A 202 -17.70 4.07 -7.63
C PHE A 202 -19.14 3.66 -7.24
N ALA A 203 -19.35 3.17 -6.02
CA ALA A 203 -20.70 2.84 -5.53
C ALA A 203 -21.58 4.10 -5.46
N PHE A 204 -21.02 5.21 -4.95
CA PHE A 204 -21.71 6.51 -4.88
C PHE A 204 -22.05 7.03 -6.29
N ALA A 205 -21.09 6.98 -7.23
CA ALA A 205 -21.31 7.42 -8.62
C ALA A 205 -22.47 6.65 -9.27
N ASN A 206 -22.52 5.34 -9.07
CA ASN A 206 -23.63 4.52 -9.59
C ASN A 206 -24.98 4.86 -8.92
N ALA A 207 -24.98 5.16 -7.62
CA ALA A 207 -26.22 5.55 -6.91
C ALA A 207 -26.76 6.87 -7.46
N VAL A 208 -25.90 7.86 -7.77
CA VAL A 208 -26.32 9.13 -8.37
C VAL A 208 -26.74 8.92 -9.84
N ALA A 209 -26.10 7.97 -10.56
CA ALA A 209 -26.46 7.64 -11.95
C ALA A 209 -27.90 7.07 -12.05
N VAL A 210 -28.38 6.36 -11.02
CA VAL A 210 -29.81 5.92 -10.97
C VAL A 210 -30.72 7.15 -11.09
N ALA A 211 -30.39 8.22 -10.35
CA ALA A 211 -31.21 9.47 -10.39
C ALA A 211 -31.18 10.09 -11.78
N MET A 212 -30.04 10.18 -12.43
CA MET A 212 -29.91 10.74 -13.79
C MET A 212 -30.81 10.03 -14.80
N HIS A 213 -30.74 8.70 -14.83
CA HIS A 213 -31.55 7.91 -15.78
C HIS A 213 -33.03 7.96 -15.46
N THR A 214 -33.37 7.99 -14.15
CA THR A 214 -34.77 8.09 -13.69
C THR A 214 -35.37 9.48 -14.02
N VAL A 215 -34.58 10.56 -13.85
CA VAL A 215 -35.00 11.92 -14.21
C VAL A 215 -35.25 12.03 -15.73
N GLY A 216 -34.35 11.42 -16.55
CA GLY A 216 -34.56 11.38 -18.00
C GLY A 216 -35.83 10.63 -18.43
N PHE A 217 -36.11 9.51 -17.77
CA PHE A 217 -37.40 8.81 -17.98
C PHE A 217 -38.57 9.71 -17.59
N ALA A 218 -38.51 10.34 -16.42
CA ALA A 218 -39.57 11.21 -15.91
C ALA A 218 -39.79 12.43 -16.83
N GLU A 219 -38.71 13.03 -17.35
CA GLU A 219 -38.71 14.14 -18.31
C GLU A 219 -39.50 13.74 -19.57
N THR A 220 -39.22 12.55 -20.12
CA THR A 220 -39.88 12.03 -21.31
C THR A 220 -41.38 11.76 -21.05
N VAL A 221 -41.74 11.19 -19.91
CA VAL A 221 -43.13 10.94 -19.51
C VAL A 221 -43.88 12.27 -19.33
N THR A 222 -43.26 13.26 -18.68
CA THR A 222 -43.82 14.60 -18.48
C THR A 222 -44.10 15.29 -19.81
N ASP A 223 -43.13 15.23 -20.75
CA ASP A 223 -43.31 15.81 -22.09
C ASP A 223 -44.46 15.13 -22.84
N LEU A 224 -44.58 13.79 -22.74
CA LEU A 224 -45.68 13.02 -23.36
C LEU A 224 -47.03 13.37 -22.72
N MET A 225 -47.08 13.53 -21.40
CA MET A 225 -48.28 13.97 -20.67
C MET A 225 -48.71 15.36 -21.14
N ARG A 226 -47.76 16.27 -21.29
CA ARG A 226 -48.01 17.66 -21.76
C ARG A 226 -48.58 17.70 -23.16
N GLU A 227 -48.06 16.86 -24.07
CA GLU A 227 -48.60 16.74 -25.46
C GLU A 227 -50.08 16.30 -25.46
N HIS A 228 -50.49 15.54 -24.43
CA HIS A 228 -51.88 15.07 -24.30
C HIS A 228 -52.74 15.92 -23.33
N GLY A 229 -52.20 17.07 -22.88
CA GLY A 229 -52.88 18.00 -22.01
C GLY A 229 -53.05 17.54 -20.57
N ALA A 230 -52.30 16.52 -20.15
CA ALA A 230 -52.40 15.95 -18.80
C ALA A 230 -51.24 16.50 -17.94
N ILE A 231 -51.48 17.53 -17.17
CA ILE A 231 -50.50 18.16 -16.25
C ILE A 231 -50.99 17.89 -14.82
N MET A 232 -50.07 17.40 -13.93
CA MET A 232 -50.43 17.17 -12.51
C MET A 232 -50.30 18.44 -11.69
N VAL A 233 -49.08 19.03 -11.62
CA VAL A 233 -48.79 20.25 -10.82
C VAL A 233 -48.09 21.27 -11.68
N ASP A 234 -46.77 21.02 -11.95
CA ASP A 234 -45.96 21.81 -12.88
C ASP A 234 -44.84 20.90 -13.40
N ARG A 235 -44.13 21.31 -14.45
CA ARG A 235 -43.12 20.50 -15.12
C ARG A 235 -42.09 19.91 -14.14
N THR A 236 -41.55 20.73 -13.25
CA THR A 236 -40.51 20.34 -12.30
C THR A 236 -41.02 19.35 -11.27
N ASN A 237 -42.21 19.62 -10.68
CA ASN A 237 -42.77 18.74 -9.67
C ASN A 237 -43.33 17.45 -10.28
N ASP A 238 -43.84 17.47 -11.52
CA ASP A 238 -44.26 16.27 -12.25
C ASP A 238 -43.07 15.33 -12.46
N ILE A 239 -41.88 15.86 -12.86
CA ILE A 239 -40.63 15.10 -12.99
C ILE A 239 -40.26 14.44 -11.64
N ARG A 240 -40.35 15.18 -10.52
CA ARG A 240 -40.07 14.67 -9.16
C ARG A 240 -40.97 13.51 -8.79
N ILE A 241 -42.31 13.70 -8.99
CA ILE A 241 -43.31 12.70 -8.64
C ILE A 241 -43.12 11.43 -9.47
N ILE A 242 -42.99 11.55 -10.79
CA ILE A 242 -42.83 10.42 -11.73
C ILE A 242 -41.48 9.74 -11.41
N GLY A 243 -40.41 10.49 -11.17
CA GLY A 243 -39.09 9.97 -10.84
C GLY A 243 -39.08 9.12 -9.57
N ILE A 244 -39.73 9.59 -8.50
CA ILE A 244 -39.81 8.86 -7.23
C ILE A 244 -40.64 7.57 -7.42
N ILE A 245 -41.76 7.62 -8.12
CA ILE A 245 -42.57 6.44 -8.42
C ILE A 245 -41.73 5.42 -9.20
N THR A 246 -41.00 5.86 -10.24
CA THR A 246 -40.19 5.02 -11.12
C THR A 246 -39.10 4.32 -10.35
N VAL A 247 -38.30 5.08 -9.53
CA VAL A 247 -37.19 4.45 -8.76
C VAL A 247 -37.72 3.46 -7.73
N THR A 248 -38.94 3.70 -7.18
CA THR A 248 -39.59 2.76 -6.24
C THR A 248 -39.98 1.46 -6.96
N CYS A 249 -40.53 1.55 -8.18
CA CYS A 249 -40.84 0.38 -9.01
C CYS A 249 -39.54 -0.40 -9.38
N LEU A 250 -38.47 0.29 -9.75
CA LEU A 250 -37.18 -0.32 -10.10
C LEU A 250 -36.57 -1.02 -8.88
N LEU A 251 -36.73 -0.44 -7.70
CA LEU A 251 -36.28 -1.06 -6.44
C LEU A 251 -37.02 -2.41 -6.23
N GLY A 252 -38.35 -2.45 -6.49
CA GLY A 252 -39.13 -3.68 -6.43
C GLY A 252 -38.62 -4.76 -7.38
N ILE A 253 -38.27 -4.39 -8.63
CA ILE A 253 -37.73 -5.31 -9.62
C ILE A 253 -36.33 -5.81 -9.17
N SER A 254 -35.47 -4.93 -8.67
CA SER A 254 -34.14 -5.28 -8.19
C SER A 254 -34.21 -6.27 -7.04
N MET A 255 -35.16 -6.09 -6.14
CA MET A 255 -35.38 -6.98 -4.99
C MET A 255 -35.94 -8.35 -5.39
N ALA A 256 -36.57 -8.48 -6.57
CA ALA A 256 -37.05 -9.76 -7.11
C ALA A 256 -35.89 -10.68 -7.58
N GLY A 257 -34.68 -10.13 -7.79
CA GLY A 257 -33.46 -10.90 -8.02
C GLY A 257 -32.91 -10.83 -9.45
N MET A 258 -31.67 -11.31 -9.58
CA MET A 258 -30.83 -11.22 -10.79
C MET A 258 -31.42 -11.89 -12.04
N ALA A 259 -32.22 -12.95 -11.88
CA ALA A 259 -32.79 -13.67 -13.02
C ALA A 259 -33.82 -12.82 -13.77
N TRP A 260 -34.65 -12.10 -13.04
CA TRP A 260 -35.64 -11.17 -13.60
C TRP A 260 -34.98 -9.96 -14.22
N GLU A 261 -33.96 -9.43 -13.56
CA GLU A 261 -33.16 -8.29 -14.05
C GLU A 261 -32.52 -8.64 -15.40
N SER A 262 -31.94 -9.82 -15.54
CA SER A 262 -31.28 -10.25 -16.78
C SER A 262 -32.29 -10.41 -17.96
N LYS A 263 -33.51 -10.91 -17.70
CA LYS A 263 -34.57 -11.02 -18.72
C LYS A 263 -35.04 -9.62 -19.16
N ALA A 264 -35.20 -8.70 -18.23
CA ALA A 264 -35.55 -7.31 -18.52
C ALA A 264 -34.49 -6.63 -19.37
N GLN A 265 -33.20 -6.87 -19.10
CA GLN A 265 -32.09 -6.31 -19.89
C GLN A 265 -32.13 -6.77 -21.36
N VAL A 266 -32.41 -8.04 -21.62
CA VAL A 266 -32.52 -8.57 -22.98
C VAL A 266 -33.71 -7.93 -23.73
N LEU A 267 -34.84 -7.82 -23.04
CA LEU A 267 -36.05 -7.15 -23.60
C LEU A 267 -35.74 -5.69 -23.97
N PHE A 268 -35.11 -4.94 -23.07
CA PHE A 268 -34.75 -3.54 -23.32
C PHE A 268 -33.75 -3.42 -24.49
N PHE A 269 -32.83 -4.35 -24.61
CA PHE A 269 -31.87 -4.38 -25.72
C PHE A 269 -32.62 -4.53 -27.06
N LEU A 270 -33.58 -5.43 -27.15
CA LEU A 270 -34.39 -5.64 -28.37
C LEU A 270 -35.19 -4.38 -28.70
N VAL A 271 -35.82 -3.75 -27.71
CA VAL A 271 -36.60 -2.51 -27.87
C VAL A 271 -35.71 -1.38 -28.43
N ILE A 272 -34.46 -1.22 -27.90
CA ILE A 272 -33.52 -0.20 -28.35
C ILE A 272 -33.09 -0.48 -29.80
N MET A 273 -32.83 -1.76 -30.16
CA MET A 273 -32.44 -2.11 -31.51
C MET A 273 -33.57 -1.83 -32.53
N VAL A 274 -34.83 -2.09 -32.17
CA VAL A 274 -36.00 -1.75 -33.00
C VAL A 274 -36.12 -0.21 -33.10
N SER A 275 -35.89 0.51 -32.02
CA SER A 275 -35.90 1.98 -32.00
C SER A 275 -34.84 2.57 -32.97
N PHE A 276 -33.61 2.03 -32.95
CA PHE A 276 -32.57 2.45 -33.90
C PHE A 276 -32.96 2.16 -35.34
N ALA A 277 -33.53 1.00 -35.60
CA ALA A 277 -34.02 0.65 -36.95
C ALA A 277 -35.08 1.65 -37.42
N SER A 278 -36.05 1.98 -36.56
CA SER A 278 -37.09 2.99 -36.82
C SER A 278 -36.51 4.37 -37.11
N TYR A 279 -35.49 4.78 -36.33
CA TYR A 279 -34.79 6.05 -36.53
C TYR A 279 -34.12 6.08 -37.91
N ILE A 280 -33.32 5.05 -38.26
CA ILE A 280 -32.60 4.99 -39.54
C ILE A 280 -33.55 5.01 -40.71
N VAL A 281 -34.62 4.21 -40.65
CA VAL A 281 -35.68 4.19 -41.70
C VAL A 281 -36.30 5.58 -41.82
N GLY A 282 -36.61 6.24 -40.68
CA GLY A 282 -37.21 7.57 -40.68
C GLY A 282 -36.34 8.65 -41.32
N THR A 283 -35.01 8.56 -41.15
CA THR A 283 -34.09 9.54 -41.80
C THR A 283 -34.00 9.38 -43.32
N ILE A 284 -34.33 8.19 -43.84
CA ILE A 284 -34.34 7.89 -45.27
C ILE A 284 -35.69 8.27 -45.93
N MET A 285 -36.80 8.20 -45.15
CA MET A 285 -38.14 8.51 -45.65
C MET A 285 -38.30 9.98 -46.04
N PRO A 286 -39.07 10.31 -47.07
CA PRO A 286 -39.36 11.72 -47.41
C PRO A 286 -40.05 12.45 -46.25
N ALA A 287 -39.61 13.69 -46.01
CA ALA A 287 -40.13 14.50 -44.90
C ALA A 287 -41.58 14.95 -45.22
N SER A 288 -42.55 14.66 -44.33
CA SER A 288 -43.89 15.21 -44.36
C SER A 288 -43.87 16.72 -44.05
N LEU A 289 -44.90 17.41 -44.43
CA LEU A 289 -45.03 18.86 -44.16
C LEU A 289 -44.94 19.16 -42.66
N GLU A 290 -45.52 18.34 -41.80
CA GLU A 290 -45.45 18.49 -40.35
C GLU A 290 -43.99 18.34 -39.85
N LYS A 291 -43.21 17.40 -40.36
CA LYS A 291 -41.82 17.21 -40.03
C LYS A 291 -40.94 18.37 -40.53
N GLN A 292 -41.22 18.88 -41.73
CA GLN A 292 -40.55 20.05 -42.32
C GLN A 292 -40.79 21.29 -41.45
N ALA A 293 -42.04 21.52 -40.99
CA ALA A 293 -42.36 22.60 -40.03
C ALA A 293 -41.54 22.56 -38.75
N LYS A 294 -41.20 21.34 -38.31
CA LYS A 294 -40.38 21.08 -37.12
C LYS A 294 -38.87 21.08 -37.42
N GLY A 295 -38.49 21.34 -38.71
CA GLY A 295 -37.07 21.50 -39.14
C GLY A 295 -36.41 20.27 -39.71
N PHE A 296 -37.13 19.16 -39.99
CA PHE A 296 -36.59 17.94 -40.61
C PHE A 296 -36.76 17.99 -42.11
N PHE A 297 -35.65 18.04 -42.84
CA PHE A 297 -35.65 18.14 -44.33
C PHE A 297 -35.04 16.94 -45.03
N GLY A 298 -34.61 15.90 -44.29
CA GLY A 298 -33.83 14.77 -44.82
C GLY A 298 -32.40 15.12 -45.07
N TYR A 299 -31.64 14.20 -45.68
CA TYR A 299 -30.17 14.36 -45.89
C TYR A 299 -29.86 15.49 -46.88
N ARG A 300 -29.22 16.54 -46.39
CA ARG A 300 -28.81 17.73 -47.15
C ARG A 300 -27.37 18.13 -46.80
N ALA A 301 -26.54 18.30 -47.83
CA ALA A 301 -25.14 18.72 -47.64
C ALA A 301 -25.01 20.11 -47.03
N GLU A 302 -25.97 21.01 -47.35
CA GLU A 302 -25.99 22.39 -46.81
C GLU A 302 -26.28 22.37 -45.30
N ILE A 303 -27.24 21.54 -44.86
CA ILE A 303 -27.57 21.37 -43.44
C ILE A 303 -26.37 20.77 -42.67
N PHE A 304 -25.70 19.77 -43.21
CA PHE A 304 -24.48 19.20 -42.67
C PHE A 304 -23.40 20.27 -42.50
N ALA A 305 -23.16 21.09 -43.52
CA ALA A 305 -22.11 22.12 -43.53
C ALA A 305 -22.38 23.18 -42.43
N VAL A 306 -23.64 23.62 -42.32
CA VAL A 306 -24.04 24.63 -41.31
C VAL A 306 -23.95 24.04 -39.89
N ASN A 307 -24.35 22.79 -39.72
CA ASN A 307 -24.32 22.11 -38.43
C ASN A 307 -22.90 21.58 -38.05
N PHE A 308 -21.95 21.60 -38.96
CA PHE A 308 -20.60 21.13 -38.68
C PHE A 308 -19.86 22.06 -37.73
N VAL A 309 -20.15 23.35 -37.78
CA VAL A 309 -19.50 24.42 -37.01
C VAL A 309 -20.24 24.65 -35.68
N PRO A 310 -19.57 24.96 -34.58
CA PRO A 310 -20.26 25.22 -33.32
C PRO A 310 -21.11 26.50 -33.36
N ASN A 311 -22.22 26.50 -32.59
CA ASN A 311 -23.10 27.63 -32.38
C ASN A 311 -23.53 27.63 -30.89
N TRP A 312 -22.70 28.24 -30.07
CA TRP A 312 -22.86 28.23 -28.61
C TRP A 312 -24.03 29.13 -28.16
N ARG A 313 -25.00 28.58 -27.41
CA ARG A 313 -26.17 29.29 -26.87
C ARG A 313 -26.37 28.91 -25.42
N GLY A 314 -26.49 29.92 -24.57
CA GLY A 314 -26.77 29.76 -23.14
C GLY A 314 -25.51 29.75 -22.26
N PRO A 315 -25.73 29.74 -20.94
CA PRO A 315 -24.65 29.93 -19.97
C PRO A 315 -23.65 28.78 -19.88
N GLU A 316 -24.03 27.56 -20.23
CA GLU A 316 -23.22 26.36 -20.19
C GLU A 316 -22.60 26.02 -21.54
N SER A 317 -22.66 26.93 -22.51
CA SER A 317 -22.26 26.72 -23.90
C SER A 317 -20.74 26.81 -24.05
N SER A 318 -20.05 25.74 -23.73
CA SER A 318 -18.60 25.58 -23.91
C SER A 318 -18.30 24.13 -24.26
N PHE A 319 -17.08 23.87 -24.79
CA PHE A 319 -16.62 22.52 -25.10
C PHE A 319 -16.68 21.63 -23.87
N PHE A 320 -16.14 22.10 -22.72
CA PHE A 320 -16.11 21.31 -21.48
C PHE A 320 -17.50 21.21 -20.83
N GLY A 321 -18.39 22.22 -21.01
CA GLY A 321 -19.79 22.12 -20.62
C GLY A 321 -20.51 21.00 -21.34
N MET A 322 -20.39 20.95 -22.69
CA MET A 322 -20.96 19.88 -23.49
C MET A 322 -20.31 18.51 -23.17
N PHE A 323 -18.98 18.47 -22.96
CA PHE A 323 -18.29 17.26 -22.54
C PHE A 323 -18.84 16.73 -21.20
N SER A 324 -19.09 17.62 -20.25
CA SER A 324 -19.57 17.22 -18.91
C SER A 324 -20.99 16.60 -18.97
N ILE A 325 -21.80 17.06 -19.89
CA ILE A 325 -23.16 16.54 -20.11
C ILE A 325 -23.10 15.21 -20.89
N PHE A 326 -22.20 15.09 -21.88
CA PHE A 326 -22.06 13.88 -22.70
C PHE A 326 -21.36 12.73 -21.95
N PHE A 327 -20.33 13.01 -21.13
CA PHE A 327 -19.43 12.00 -20.58
C PHE A 327 -20.14 10.87 -19.82
N PRO A 328 -21.23 11.12 -19.04
CA PRO A 328 -21.96 10.01 -18.40
C PRO A 328 -22.46 8.96 -19.41
N SER A 329 -22.74 9.34 -20.64
CA SER A 329 -23.16 8.45 -21.70
C SER A 329 -22.02 7.54 -22.22
N ALA A 330 -20.75 7.87 -21.93
CA ALA A 330 -19.61 7.01 -22.26
C ALA A 330 -19.21 6.12 -21.08
N THR A 331 -19.77 6.35 -19.89
CA THR A 331 -19.53 5.54 -18.68
C THR A 331 -20.35 4.24 -18.76
N GLY A 332 -20.30 3.41 -17.74
CA GLY A 332 -21.07 2.15 -17.73
C GLY A 332 -20.27 0.94 -18.21
N ILE A 333 -19.01 1.14 -18.57
CA ILE A 333 -18.12 0.07 -19.03
C ILE A 333 -17.88 -1.01 -17.96
N LEU A 334 -18.09 -0.68 -16.70
CA LEU A 334 -17.87 -1.58 -15.55
C LEU A 334 -19.13 -2.40 -15.19
N ALA A 335 -20.26 -2.21 -15.87
CA ALA A 335 -21.52 -2.90 -15.57
C ALA A 335 -21.36 -4.43 -15.62
N GLY A 336 -20.62 -4.95 -16.60
CA GLY A 336 -20.32 -6.38 -16.71
C GLY A 336 -19.33 -6.86 -15.64
N ALA A 337 -18.36 -6.04 -15.27
CA ALA A 337 -17.39 -6.36 -14.22
C ALA A 337 -18.06 -6.41 -12.83
N ASN A 338 -19.09 -5.61 -12.60
CA ASN A 338 -19.80 -5.54 -11.31
C ASN A 338 -20.55 -6.84 -10.97
N ILE A 339 -20.87 -7.65 -11.97
CA ILE A 339 -21.51 -8.98 -11.77
C ILE A 339 -20.51 -10.12 -12.01
N SER A 340 -19.23 -9.88 -11.75
CA SER A 340 -18.15 -10.85 -12.00
C SER A 340 -18.41 -12.24 -11.38
N GLY A 341 -19.10 -12.29 -10.25
CA GLY A 341 -19.47 -13.55 -9.58
C GLY A 341 -20.45 -14.41 -10.37
N ASP A 342 -21.27 -13.78 -11.23
CA ASP A 342 -22.32 -14.45 -12.01
C ASP A 342 -21.88 -14.80 -13.43
N LEU A 343 -20.57 -14.60 -13.78
CA LEU A 343 -20.01 -14.90 -15.11
C LEU A 343 -19.38 -16.29 -15.16
N LYS A 344 -19.51 -16.98 -16.30
CA LYS A 344 -18.90 -18.30 -16.52
C LYS A 344 -17.36 -18.23 -16.46
N ASN A 345 -16.77 -17.26 -17.17
CA ASN A 345 -15.31 -17.04 -17.25
C ASN A 345 -15.02 -15.56 -17.20
N PRO A 346 -14.98 -14.95 -16.01
CA PRO A 346 -14.78 -13.49 -15.89
C PRO A 346 -13.52 -12.98 -16.57
N ALA A 347 -12.40 -13.72 -16.51
CA ALA A 347 -11.12 -13.33 -17.09
C ALA A 347 -11.15 -13.22 -18.62
N VAL A 348 -12.08 -13.91 -19.29
CA VAL A 348 -12.27 -13.82 -20.77
C VAL A 348 -13.45 -12.90 -21.08
N ALA A 349 -14.53 -13.01 -20.30
CA ALA A 349 -15.79 -12.30 -20.54
C ALA A 349 -15.63 -10.78 -20.36
N ILE A 350 -14.93 -10.32 -19.33
CA ILE A 350 -14.80 -8.89 -19.02
C ILE A 350 -14.02 -8.17 -20.12
N PRO A 351 -12.78 -8.61 -20.50
CA PRO A 351 -12.07 -7.90 -21.58
C PRO A 351 -12.81 -7.87 -22.91
N ARG A 352 -13.30 -9.03 -23.38
CA ARG A 352 -13.98 -9.12 -24.66
C ARG A 352 -15.27 -8.33 -24.70
N GLY A 353 -16.12 -8.52 -23.69
CA GLY A 353 -17.44 -7.88 -23.63
C GLY A 353 -17.35 -6.36 -23.53
N THR A 354 -16.44 -5.86 -22.66
CA THR A 354 -16.27 -4.42 -22.42
C THR A 354 -15.73 -3.70 -23.67
N LEU A 355 -14.66 -4.24 -24.28
CA LEU A 355 -14.05 -3.58 -25.45
C LEU A 355 -14.96 -3.61 -26.68
N MET A 356 -15.71 -4.69 -26.89
CA MET A 356 -16.70 -4.78 -27.98
C MET A 356 -17.85 -3.80 -27.75
N ALA A 357 -18.33 -3.68 -26.49
CA ALA A 357 -19.37 -2.73 -26.13
C ALA A 357 -18.94 -1.28 -26.42
N ILE A 358 -17.72 -0.90 -25.99
CA ILE A 358 -17.16 0.45 -26.25
C ILE A 358 -17.12 0.73 -27.75
N PHE A 359 -16.65 -0.24 -28.54
CA PHE A 359 -16.52 -0.08 -30.00
C PHE A 359 -17.91 0.16 -30.66
N PHE A 360 -18.88 -0.71 -30.39
CA PHE A 360 -20.22 -0.60 -31.03
C PHE A 360 -20.96 0.66 -30.59
N THR A 361 -20.85 1.04 -29.29
CA THR A 361 -21.54 2.24 -28.80
C THR A 361 -20.89 3.52 -29.34
N THR A 362 -19.56 3.56 -29.46
CA THR A 362 -18.86 4.71 -30.05
C THR A 362 -19.26 4.90 -31.52
N MET A 363 -19.31 3.81 -32.29
CA MET A 363 -19.73 3.87 -33.68
C MET A 363 -21.17 4.37 -33.82
N SER A 364 -22.09 3.90 -32.95
CA SER A 364 -23.48 4.36 -32.95
C SER A 364 -23.59 5.86 -32.64
N TYR A 365 -22.85 6.38 -31.69
CA TYR A 365 -22.83 7.81 -31.35
C TYR A 365 -22.33 8.66 -32.55
N LEU A 366 -21.25 8.25 -33.21
CA LEU A 366 -20.70 8.96 -34.38
C LEU A 366 -21.71 9.00 -35.52
N ILE A 367 -22.37 7.87 -35.81
CA ILE A 367 -23.37 7.74 -36.88
C ILE A 367 -24.59 8.60 -36.57
N ILE A 368 -25.15 8.54 -35.37
CA ILE A 368 -26.36 9.30 -34.95
C ILE A 368 -26.05 10.80 -35.02
N THR A 369 -24.88 11.25 -34.54
CA THR A 369 -24.44 12.66 -34.62
C THR A 369 -24.42 13.16 -36.05
N ALA A 370 -23.81 12.37 -36.96
CA ALA A 370 -23.70 12.70 -38.38
C ALA A 370 -25.06 12.76 -39.05
N THR A 371 -25.92 11.75 -38.82
CA THR A 371 -27.24 11.65 -39.48
C THR A 371 -28.21 12.73 -38.99
N VAL A 372 -28.28 12.97 -37.65
CA VAL A 372 -29.19 14.02 -37.13
C VAL A 372 -28.74 15.42 -37.55
N GLY A 373 -27.41 15.66 -37.56
CA GLY A 373 -26.83 16.92 -37.99
C GLY A 373 -26.95 17.19 -39.46
N SER A 374 -27.17 16.13 -40.29
CA SER A 374 -27.38 16.26 -41.72
C SER A 374 -28.83 16.46 -42.13
N CYS A 375 -29.77 16.12 -41.23
CA CYS A 375 -31.20 16.05 -41.56
C CYS A 375 -32.03 17.18 -40.97
N VAL A 376 -31.60 17.81 -39.89
CA VAL A 376 -32.41 18.76 -39.09
C VAL A 376 -31.71 20.11 -38.96
N VAL A 377 -32.47 21.20 -39.23
CA VAL A 377 -31.96 22.56 -39.06
C VAL A 377 -31.99 22.94 -37.56
N ARG A 378 -31.18 23.96 -37.18
CA ARG A 378 -31.04 24.37 -35.77
C ARG A 378 -32.33 24.94 -35.17
N ASP A 379 -33.09 25.74 -35.93
CA ASP A 379 -34.23 26.47 -35.45
C ASP A 379 -35.43 26.24 -36.38
N ALA A 380 -36.55 25.98 -35.78
CA ALA A 380 -37.86 25.81 -36.51
C ALA A 380 -38.99 26.21 -35.56
N SER A 381 -40.06 26.77 -36.17
CA SER A 381 -41.24 27.24 -35.46
C SER A 381 -42.22 26.11 -35.06
N GLY A 382 -42.31 25.08 -35.89
CA GLY A 382 -43.32 24.02 -35.75
C GLY A 382 -44.68 24.36 -36.37
N SER A 383 -44.82 25.55 -36.94
CA SER A 383 -46.05 26.02 -37.58
C SER A 383 -46.08 25.71 -39.05
N ILE A 384 -47.11 25.05 -39.53
CA ILE A 384 -47.33 24.75 -40.96
C ILE A 384 -47.58 26.02 -41.76
N ASN A 385 -48.06 27.10 -41.10
CA ASN A 385 -48.35 28.39 -41.71
C ASN A 385 -47.12 29.17 -42.19
N ASP A 386 -45.93 28.78 -41.77
CA ASP A 386 -44.65 29.46 -42.11
C ASP A 386 -44.07 29.01 -43.45
N THR A 387 -44.89 28.33 -44.32
CA THR A 387 -44.47 28.00 -45.68
C THR A 387 -44.43 29.27 -46.51
N LEU A 388 -43.32 29.44 -47.26
CA LEU A 388 -43.16 30.55 -48.20
C LEU A 388 -44.15 30.37 -49.40
N ALA A 389 -45.08 31.29 -49.50
CA ALA A 389 -45.94 31.37 -50.68
C ALA A 389 -45.14 31.79 -51.91
N ALA A 390 -45.52 31.29 -53.09
CA ALA A 390 -44.76 31.49 -54.34
C ALA A 390 -44.61 32.98 -54.70
N THR A 391 -45.34 33.88 -54.03
CA THR A 391 -45.39 35.31 -54.28
C THR A 391 -44.61 36.16 -53.30
N THR A 392 -44.02 35.59 -52.24
CA THR A 392 -43.22 36.35 -51.21
C THR A 392 -41.79 36.52 -51.71
N PRO A 393 -41.24 37.77 -51.62
CA PRO A 393 -39.82 37.98 -52.02
C PRO A 393 -38.87 37.24 -51.07
N ILE A 394 -37.96 36.46 -51.64
CA ILE A 394 -36.93 35.69 -50.88
C ILE A 394 -35.98 36.60 -50.10
N GLU A 395 -35.89 37.87 -50.46
CA GLU A 395 -35.01 38.86 -49.85
C GLU A 395 -35.32 39.18 -48.35
N SER A 396 -36.54 38.85 -47.86
CA SER A 396 -36.93 39.10 -46.46
C SER A 396 -36.66 37.92 -45.54
N CYS A 397 -36.41 36.73 -46.07
CA CYS A 397 -36.24 35.48 -45.30
C CYS A 397 -34.76 35.32 -44.96
N VAL A 398 -34.47 34.93 -43.72
CA VAL A 398 -33.10 34.74 -43.20
C VAL A 398 -32.85 33.28 -42.83
N GLY A 399 -31.78 32.70 -43.42
CA GLY A 399 -31.31 31.41 -43.03
C GLY A 399 -31.54 30.31 -44.09
N LEU A 400 -31.06 29.10 -43.80
CA LEU A 400 -31.09 27.95 -44.70
C LEU A 400 -32.51 27.42 -45.00
N PRO A 401 -33.48 27.45 -44.06
CA PRO A 401 -34.83 26.99 -44.36
C PRO A 401 -35.53 27.71 -45.53
N CYS A 402 -35.14 28.95 -45.79
CA CYS A 402 -35.66 29.71 -46.94
C CYS A 402 -35.46 28.98 -48.28
N GLN A 403 -34.33 28.27 -48.42
CA GLN A 403 -34.05 27.51 -49.68
C GLN A 403 -34.96 26.29 -49.85
N TYR A 404 -35.62 25.85 -48.73
CA TYR A 404 -36.52 24.71 -48.71
C TYR A 404 -37.97 25.11 -48.62
N GLY A 405 -38.28 26.40 -48.80
CA GLY A 405 -39.63 26.92 -48.83
C GLY A 405 -40.23 27.21 -47.48
N TRP A 406 -39.43 27.50 -46.44
CA TRP A 406 -39.88 27.76 -45.09
C TRP A 406 -39.25 29.03 -44.52
N ASP A 407 -40.04 29.88 -43.87
CA ASP A 407 -39.61 31.12 -43.25
C ASP A 407 -39.70 31.03 -41.72
N PHE A 408 -38.60 30.73 -41.06
CA PHE A 408 -38.49 30.68 -39.60
C PHE A 408 -37.87 31.96 -39.03
N SER A 409 -37.70 33.03 -39.81
CA SER A 409 -37.06 34.26 -39.39
C SER A 409 -37.78 34.97 -38.23
N GLU A 410 -39.07 34.91 -38.17
CA GLU A 410 -39.85 35.48 -37.08
C GLU A 410 -39.51 34.85 -35.69
N CYS A 411 -39.57 33.51 -35.61
CA CYS A 411 -39.25 32.82 -34.36
C CYS A 411 -37.77 32.95 -34.03
N PHE A 412 -36.89 33.01 -35.04
CA PHE A 412 -35.43 33.17 -34.85
C PHE A 412 -35.13 34.55 -34.24
N ASN A 413 -35.67 35.62 -34.81
CA ASN A 413 -35.47 36.98 -34.35
C ASN A 413 -36.03 37.20 -32.93
N ASN A 414 -37.21 36.65 -32.65
CA ASN A 414 -37.87 36.76 -31.36
C ASN A 414 -37.37 35.74 -30.31
N LYS A 415 -36.51 34.82 -30.73
CA LYS A 415 -35.99 33.73 -29.88
C LYS A 415 -37.14 32.84 -29.31
N THR A 416 -38.16 32.62 -30.10
CA THR A 416 -39.36 31.85 -29.71
C THR A 416 -39.47 30.51 -30.45
N CYS A 417 -38.44 30.10 -31.21
CA CYS A 417 -38.43 28.81 -31.91
C CYS A 417 -38.52 27.66 -30.91
N ALA A 418 -39.53 26.81 -31.07
CA ALA A 418 -39.81 25.66 -30.19
C ALA A 418 -39.21 24.36 -30.70
N TYR A 419 -38.86 24.31 -32.00
CA TYR A 419 -38.38 23.11 -32.68
C TYR A 419 -37.03 23.36 -33.32
N GLY A 420 -36.48 22.33 -33.99
CA GLY A 420 -35.15 22.31 -34.51
C GLY A 420 -34.20 21.60 -33.54
N ILE A 421 -32.96 21.30 -34.01
CA ILE A 421 -31.99 20.52 -33.25
C ILE A 421 -31.53 21.26 -31.98
N SER A 422 -31.57 22.60 -31.95
CA SER A 422 -31.16 23.45 -30.81
C SER A 422 -32.19 23.55 -29.68
N ASN A 423 -33.47 23.40 -30.00
CA ASN A 423 -34.57 23.77 -29.09
C ASN A 423 -35.39 22.57 -28.61
N TYR A 424 -35.37 21.47 -29.38
CA TYR A 424 -36.24 20.29 -29.14
C TYR A 424 -35.38 19.08 -28.77
N TYR A 425 -35.47 18.64 -27.53
CA TYR A 425 -34.66 17.52 -27.01
C TYR A 425 -35.07 16.17 -27.64
N GLN A 426 -36.32 16.01 -28.09
CA GLN A 426 -36.78 14.74 -28.69
C GLN A 426 -36.66 14.74 -30.23
N THR A 427 -35.61 15.32 -30.75
CA THR A 427 -35.27 15.41 -32.18
C THR A 427 -35.23 14.02 -32.86
N LEU A 428 -34.70 13.01 -32.18
CA LEU A 428 -34.64 11.64 -32.72
C LEU A 428 -36.02 11.04 -32.92
N SER A 429 -36.99 11.36 -32.03
CA SER A 429 -38.40 10.93 -32.15
C SER A 429 -39.02 11.58 -33.38
N MET A 430 -38.83 12.88 -33.58
CA MET A 430 -39.31 13.63 -34.75
C MET A 430 -38.73 13.06 -36.09
N ALA A 431 -37.44 12.73 -36.11
CA ALA A 431 -36.79 12.22 -37.31
C ALA A 431 -37.15 10.76 -37.66
N SER A 432 -37.71 9.99 -36.74
CA SER A 432 -37.97 8.56 -36.89
C SER A 432 -39.13 8.26 -37.81
N ALA A 433 -39.23 7.02 -38.30
CA ALA A 433 -40.34 6.52 -39.12
C ALA A 433 -41.65 6.45 -38.28
N PHE A 434 -41.52 6.04 -36.98
CA PHE A 434 -42.65 5.89 -36.08
C PHE A 434 -42.23 6.35 -34.68
N ALA A 435 -42.69 7.53 -34.27
CA ALA A 435 -42.24 8.20 -33.03
C ALA A 435 -42.46 7.35 -31.76
N PRO A 436 -43.57 6.61 -31.59
CA PRO A 436 -43.74 5.79 -30.39
C PRO A 436 -42.63 4.72 -30.18
N LEU A 437 -41.99 4.23 -31.25
CA LEU A 437 -40.86 3.28 -31.12
C LEU A 437 -39.64 3.95 -30.50
N ILE A 438 -39.40 5.23 -30.80
CA ILE A 438 -38.34 6.01 -30.17
C ILE A 438 -38.64 6.26 -28.70
N THR A 439 -39.87 6.60 -28.37
CA THR A 439 -40.32 6.76 -26.98
C THR A 439 -40.14 5.45 -26.20
N ALA A 440 -40.48 4.31 -26.80
CA ALA A 440 -40.22 2.99 -26.21
C ALA A 440 -38.73 2.75 -26.05
N GLY A 441 -37.91 3.19 -27.03
CA GLY A 441 -36.44 3.15 -26.98
C GLY A 441 -35.89 3.99 -25.84
N ILE A 442 -36.37 5.19 -25.63
CA ILE A 442 -36.01 6.07 -24.51
C ILE A 442 -36.33 5.38 -23.18
N PHE A 443 -37.53 4.83 -23.03
CA PHE A 443 -37.96 4.08 -21.84
C PHE A 443 -37.03 2.86 -21.61
N GLY A 444 -36.73 2.11 -22.67
CA GLY A 444 -35.85 0.96 -22.61
C GLY A 444 -34.42 1.35 -22.16
N ALA A 445 -33.87 2.41 -22.75
CA ALA A 445 -32.52 2.88 -22.42
C ALA A 445 -32.42 3.44 -21.01
N THR A 446 -33.37 4.28 -20.61
CA THR A 446 -33.35 4.93 -19.28
C THR A 446 -33.61 3.90 -18.18
N LEU A 447 -34.59 3.03 -18.32
CA LEU A 447 -34.97 2.04 -17.29
C LEU A 447 -33.91 0.95 -17.19
N SER A 448 -33.30 0.50 -18.30
CA SER A 448 -32.23 -0.51 -18.28
C SER A 448 -30.97 0.02 -17.57
N SER A 449 -30.58 1.26 -17.88
CA SER A 449 -29.42 1.90 -17.26
C SER A 449 -29.66 2.15 -15.76
N ALA A 450 -30.83 2.66 -15.40
CA ALA A 450 -31.23 2.88 -13.99
C ALA A 450 -31.20 1.56 -13.22
N LEU A 451 -31.76 0.49 -13.80
CA LEU A 451 -31.79 -0.85 -13.17
C LEU A 451 -30.35 -1.41 -13.01
N ALA A 452 -29.50 -1.29 -14.01
CA ALA A 452 -28.10 -1.75 -13.97
C ALA A 452 -27.32 -1.02 -12.87
N CYS A 453 -27.48 0.31 -12.75
CA CYS A 453 -26.83 1.11 -11.72
C CYS A 453 -27.39 0.80 -10.32
N LEU A 454 -28.69 0.60 -10.20
CA LEU A 454 -29.37 0.27 -8.94
C LEU A 454 -28.94 -1.10 -8.39
N VAL A 455 -28.54 -2.03 -9.27
CA VAL A 455 -27.99 -3.35 -8.88
C VAL A 455 -26.48 -3.26 -8.60
N SER A 456 -25.74 -2.48 -9.41
CA SER A 456 -24.28 -2.37 -9.30
C SER A 456 -23.81 -1.71 -8.01
N ALA A 457 -24.42 -0.58 -7.62
CA ALA A 457 -24.03 0.20 -6.45
C ALA A 457 -24.10 -0.62 -5.16
N PRO A 458 -25.23 -1.28 -4.83
CA PRO A 458 -25.33 -2.07 -3.60
C PRO A 458 -24.38 -3.27 -3.55
N LYS A 459 -24.15 -3.94 -4.69
CA LYS A 459 -23.27 -5.13 -4.74
C LYS A 459 -21.80 -4.76 -4.49
N VAL A 460 -21.33 -3.66 -5.07
CA VAL A 460 -19.99 -3.13 -4.84
C VAL A 460 -19.85 -2.69 -3.37
N PHE A 461 -20.83 -1.95 -2.85
CA PHE A 461 -20.85 -1.47 -1.48
C PHE A 461 -20.93 -2.60 -0.46
N GLN A 462 -21.73 -3.64 -0.70
CA GLN A 462 -21.84 -4.82 0.15
C GLN A 462 -20.49 -5.50 0.34
N CYS A 463 -19.75 -5.70 -0.76
CA CYS A 463 -18.45 -6.34 -0.72
C CYS A 463 -17.45 -5.52 0.11
N LEU A 464 -17.44 -4.20 -0.07
CA LEU A 464 -16.65 -3.27 0.74
C LEU A 464 -16.99 -3.37 2.23
N CYS A 465 -18.29 -3.47 2.55
CA CYS A 465 -18.77 -3.58 3.94
C CYS A 465 -18.40 -4.91 4.58
N LYS A 466 -18.39 -6.01 3.82
CA LYS A 466 -17.96 -7.33 4.30
C LYS A 466 -16.49 -7.40 4.67
N ASP A 467 -15.67 -6.60 4.02
CA ASP A 467 -14.23 -6.54 4.29
C ASP A 467 -13.88 -5.70 5.54
N HIS A 468 -14.85 -5.02 6.14
CA HIS A 468 -14.71 -4.23 7.39
C HIS A 468 -13.57 -3.21 7.35
N LEU A 469 -13.29 -2.62 6.17
CA LEU A 469 -12.22 -1.62 6.03
C LEU A 469 -12.51 -0.33 6.79
N TYR A 470 -13.78 0.04 6.91
CA TYR A 470 -14.21 1.27 7.57
C TYR A 470 -15.16 0.96 8.72
N PRO A 471 -15.18 1.76 9.78
CA PRO A 471 -16.09 1.56 10.92
C PRO A 471 -17.54 1.86 10.50
N LEU A 472 -18.48 1.28 11.20
CA LEU A 472 -19.94 1.52 11.09
C LEU A 472 -20.60 0.95 9.82
N ILE A 473 -19.88 0.76 8.69
CA ILE A 473 -20.49 0.30 7.44
C ILE A 473 -20.78 -1.21 7.41
N GLY A 474 -20.24 -1.99 8.34
CA GLY A 474 -20.46 -3.45 8.43
C GLY A 474 -21.94 -3.86 8.46
N PHE A 475 -22.82 -2.97 8.95
CA PHE A 475 -24.28 -3.14 8.96
C PHE A 475 -24.84 -3.45 7.57
N PHE A 476 -24.27 -2.84 6.52
CA PHE A 476 -24.73 -3.00 5.12
C PHE A 476 -24.16 -4.25 4.44
N GLY A 477 -23.21 -4.94 5.07
CA GLY A 477 -22.58 -6.15 4.52
C GLY A 477 -23.47 -7.39 4.54
N LYS A 478 -24.54 -7.39 5.36
CA LYS A 478 -25.41 -8.55 5.52
C LYS A 478 -26.24 -8.79 4.24
N GLY A 479 -26.09 -10.00 3.68
CA GLY A 479 -26.88 -10.47 2.54
C GLY A 479 -28.08 -11.30 2.98
N TYR A 480 -29.05 -11.44 2.11
CA TYR A 480 -30.32 -12.14 2.33
C TYR A 480 -30.59 -13.11 1.18
N GLY A 481 -31.21 -14.24 1.49
CA GLY A 481 -31.58 -15.26 0.52
C GLY A 481 -30.41 -16.09 0.01
N LYS A 482 -30.67 -16.98 -0.97
CA LYS A 482 -29.68 -17.91 -1.56
C LYS A 482 -28.57 -17.19 -2.33
N ASN A 483 -28.88 -16.02 -2.91
CA ASN A 483 -27.94 -15.24 -3.74
C ASN A 483 -27.22 -14.14 -2.95
N ASP A 484 -27.38 -14.10 -1.61
CA ASP A 484 -26.69 -13.14 -0.72
C ASP A 484 -26.98 -11.67 -1.12
N GLU A 485 -28.25 -11.37 -1.46
CA GLU A 485 -28.66 -10.05 -1.95
C GLU A 485 -28.58 -8.96 -0.87
N PRO A 486 -28.02 -7.77 -1.17
CA PRO A 486 -27.78 -6.72 -0.19
C PRO A 486 -28.98 -5.77 0.00
N LEU A 487 -30.07 -6.25 0.58
CA LEU A 487 -31.33 -5.48 0.73
C LEU A 487 -31.12 -4.13 1.41
N ARG A 488 -30.28 -4.07 2.45
CA ARG A 488 -29.97 -2.82 3.17
C ARG A 488 -29.24 -1.79 2.29
N ALA A 489 -28.32 -2.28 1.45
CA ALA A 489 -27.58 -1.41 0.53
C ALA A 489 -28.48 -0.96 -0.64
N TYR A 490 -29.44 -1.79 -1.09
CA TYR A 490 -30.48 -1.37 -2.06
C TYR A 490 -31.27 -0.17 -1.51
N LEU A 491 -31.69 -0.23 -0.24
CA LEU A 491 -32.42 0.86 0.39
C LEU A 491 -31.59 2.14 0.49
N LEU A 492 -30.29 2.01 0.86
CA LEU A 492 -29.38 3.16 0.90
C LEU A 492 -29.21 3.80 -0.49
N THR A 493 -29.03 2.97 -1.52
CA THR A 493 -28.92 3.44 -2.92
C THR A 493 -30.20 4.17 -3.35
N TYR A 494 -31.35 3.64 -2.99
CA TYR A 494 -32.68 4.25 -3.26
C TYR A 494 -32.75 5.64 -2.59
N ILE A 495 -32.38 5.77 -1.32
CA ILE A 495 -32.39 7.06 -0.59
C ILE A 495 -31.49 8.08 -1.29
N ILE A 496 -30.28 7.69 -1.67
CA ILE A 496 -29.35 8.58 -2.38
C ILE A 496 -29.96 9.00 -3.73
N ALA A 497 -30.49 8.06 -4.51
CA ALA A 497 -31.13 8.34 -5.80
C ALA A 497 -32.31 9.30 -5.63
N ALA A 498 -33.16 9.06 -4.64
CA ALA A 498 -34.32 9.91 -4.36
C ALA A 498 -33.93 11.35 -4.04
N CYS A 499 -32.85 11.54 -3.25
CA CYS A 499 -32.32 12.88 -2.93
C CYS A 499 -31.85 13.63 -4.19
N PHE A 500 -31.22 12.94 -5.14
CA PHE A 500 -30.79 13.56 -6.40
C PHE A 500 -31.94 13.77 -7.40
N ILE A 501 -32.98 12.93 -7.38
CA ILE A 501 -34.21 13.10 -8.21
C ILE A 501 -34.92 14.43 -7.89
N ILE A 502 -34.85 14.88 -6.64
CA ILE A 502 -35.44 16.16 -6.20
C ILE A 502 -34.86 17.35 -6.98
N ILE A 503 -33.62 17.27 -7.51
CA ILE A 503 -33.04 18.30 -8.37
C ILE A 503 -33.85 18.47 -9.65
N ALA A 504 -34.36 17.37 -10.22
CA ALA A 504 -35.31 17.34 -11.37
C ALA A 504 -34.78 17.97 -12.65
N GLU A 505 -33.44 18.06 -12.81
CA GLU A 505 -32.80 18.65 -13.99
C GLU A 505 -31.58 17.84 -14.44
N LEU A 506 -31.68 17.28 -15.64
CA LEU A 506 -30.68 16.37 -16.19
C LEU A 506 -29.32 17.08 -16.38
N ASN A 507 -29.33 18.32 -16.88
CA ASN A 507 -28.10 19.08 -17.18
C ASN A 507 -27.32 19.46 -15.90
N THR A 508 -27.98 19.55 -14.76
CA THR A 508 -27.36 19.83 -13.45
C THR A 508 -26.75 18.56 -12.83
N ILE A 509 -27.41 17.40 -12.99
CA ILE A 509 -26.97 16.12 -12.42
C ILE A 509 -25.77 15.56 -13.20
N ALA A 510 -25.77 15.68 -14.53
CA ALA A 510 -24.77 15.06 -15.41
C ALA A 510 -23.32 15.49 -15.12
N PRO A 511 -22.99 16.77 -14.91
CA PRO A 511 -21.63 17.18 -14.57
C PRO A 511 -21.14 16.63 -13.21
N ILE A 512 -22.01 16.49 -12.24
CA ILE A 512 -21.68 15.90 -10.92
C ILE A 512 -21.25 14.45 -11.11
N ILE A 513 -22.05 13.68 -11.84
CA ILE A 513 -21.78 12.27 -12.14
C ILE A 513 -20.45 12.14 -12.92
N SER A 514 -20.22 13.03 -13.89
CA SER A 514 -19.00 13.03 -14.71
C SER A 514 -17.76 13.14 -13.84
N ASN A 515 -17.75 14.01 -12.84
CA ASN A 515 -16.63 14.18 -11.92
C ASN A 515 -16.36 12.90 -11.12
N PHE A 516 -17.39 12.24 -10.59
CA PHE A 516 -17.23 11.02 -9.80
C PHE A 516 -16.75 9.85 -10.66
N TYR A 517 -17.25 9.71 -11.89
CA TYR A 517 -16.78 8.67 -12.81
C TYR A 517 -15.34 8.93 -13.27
N LEU A 518 -14.98 10.18 -13.61
CA LEU A 518 -13.61 10.54 -13.97
C LEU A 518 -12.65 10.26 -12.81
N CYS A 519 -13.05 10.57 -11.58
CA CYS A 519 -12.29 10.26 -10.37
C CYS A 519 -12.06 8.75 -10.24
N SER A 520 -13.11 7.94 -10.41
CA SER A 520 -13.03 6.48 -10.36
C SER A 520 -12.10 5.93 -11.45
N TYR A 521 -12.22 6.44 -12.67
CA TYR A 521 -11.41 6.01 -13.81
C TYR A 521 -9.95 6.41 -13.64
N SER A 522 -9.69 7.61 -13.10
CA SER A 522 -8.34 8.04 -12.74
C SER A 522 -7.70 7.07 -11.74
N LEU A 523 -8.44 6.70 -10.69
CA LEU A 523 -7.95 5.76 -9.67
C LEU A 523 -7.70 4.36 -10.23
N ILE A 524 -8.57 3.85 -11.10
CA ILE A 524 -8.42 2.54 -11.76
C ILE A 524 -7.15 2.54 -12.62
N ASN A 525 -6.97 3.56 -13.43
CA ASN A 525 -5.80 3.70 -14.32
C ASN A 525 -4.52 3.88 -13.52
N PHE A 526 -4.53 4.71 -12.46
CA PHE A 526 -3.39 4.88 -11.55
C PHE A 526 -3.05 3.56 -10.85
N SER A 527 -4.06 2.80 -10.42
CA SER A 527 -3.88 1.51 -9.77
C SER A 527 -3.18 0.51 -10.69
N CYS A 528 -3.60 0.44 -11.95
CA CYS A 528 -2.98 -0.41 -12.97
C CYS A 528 -1.52 0.01 -13.21
N PHE A 529 -1.24 1.32 -13.32
CA PHE A 529 0.12 1.86 -13.46
C PHE A 529 0.98 1.48 -12.25
N HIS A 530 0.48 1.72 -11.03
CA HIS A 530 1.21 1.45 -9.77
C HIS A 530 1.56 -0.03 -9.64
N ALA A 531 0.61 -0.94 -9.91
CA ALA A 531 0.85 -2.39 -9.89
C ALA A 531 1.91 -2.81 -10.92
N SER A 532 1.84 -2.22 -12.11
CA SER A 532 2.75 -2.56 -13.22
C SER A 532 4.17 -2.03 -13.01
N ILE A 533 4.35 -0.85 -12.41
CA ILE A 533 5.67 -0.28 -12.14
C ILE A 533 6.34 -0.96 -10.94
N THR A 534 5.54 -1.36 -9.94
CA THR A 534 6.00 -2.11 -8.78
C THR A 534 6.53 -3.49 -9.17
N ASN A 535 5.97 -4.08 -10.22
CA ASN A 535 6.39 -5.37 -10.79
C ASN A 535 6.51 -6.46 -9.72
N SER A 536 5.50 -6.55 -8.83
CA SER A 536 5.48 -7.57 -7.79
C SER A 536 5.24 -8.95 -8.39
N PRO A 537 5.74 -10.04 -7.76
CA PRO A 537 5.46 -11.40 -8.24
C PRO A 537 3.98 -11.75 -8.31
N GLY A 538 3.12 -11.04 -7.58
CA GLY A 538 1.66 -11.20 -7.61
C GLY A 538 0.96 -10.53 -8.78
N TRP A 539 1.64 -9.64 -9.52
CA TRP A 539 1.05 -8.94 -10.67
C TRP A 539 1.37 -9.69 -11.96
N ARG A 540 0.46 -10.56 -12.40
CA ARG A 540 0.61 -11.44 -13.58
C ARG A 540 -0.68 -11.49 -14.41
N PRO A 541 -1.14 -10.34 -14.95
CA PRO A 541 -2.36 -10.36 -15.77
C PRO A 541 -2.16 -11.20 -17.04
N SER A 542 -3.16 -12.00 -17.39
CA SER A 542 -3.15 -12.77 -18.65
C SER A 542 -3.47 -11.88 -19.84
N PHE A 543 -4.14 -10.76 -19.63
CA PHE A 543 -4.41 -9.74 -20.67
C PHE A 543 -3.17 -8.86 -20.83
N ARG A 544 -2.61 -8.83 -22.06
CA ARG A 544 -1.33 -8.17 -22.33
C ARG A 544 -1.44 -6.86 -23.14
N PHE A 545 -2.65 -6.53 -23.63
CA PHE A 545 -2.86 -5.37 -24.52
C PHE A 545 -3.08 -4.07 -23.73
N TYR A 546 -2.31 -3.85 -22.68
CA TYR A 546 -2.36 -2.61 -21.90
C TYR A 546 -0.95 -2.03 -21.76
N SER A 547 -0.86 -0.74 -21.53
CA SER A 547 0.41 -0.04 -21.34
C SER A 547 0.36 0.76 -20.02
N LYS A 548 1.35 0.54 -19.15
CA LYS A 548 1.44 1.26 -17.86
C LYS A 548 1.53 2.78 -18.06
N TRP A 549 2.27 3.23 -19.09
CA TRP A 549 2.43 4.67 -19.35
C TRP A 549 1.13 5.29 -19.89
N LEU A 550 0.41 4.55 -20.73
CA LEU A 550 -0.89 4.99 -21.24
C LEU A 550 -1.93 5.07 -20.12
N SER A 551 -1.90 4.12 -19.17
CA SER A 551 -2.75 4.15 -17.98
C SER A 551 -2.43 5.38 -17.10
N LEU A 552 -1.14 5.70 -16.90
CA LEU A 552 -0.75 6.90 -16.15
C LEU A 552 -1.21 8.17 -16.85
N LEU A 553 -1.00 8.27 -18.17
CA LEU A 553 -1.43 9.42 -18.96
C LEU A 553 -2.95 9.62 -18.84
N CYS A 554 -3.72 8.54 -18.96
CA CYS A 554 -5.17 8.59 -18.83
C CYS A 554 -5.60 9.03 -17.41
N ALA A 555 -4.91 8.56 -16.39
CA ALA A 555 -5.18 8.97 -14.99
C ALA A 555 -4.99 10.47 -14.82
N VAL A 556 -3.89 11.02 -15.36
CA VAL A 556 -3.60 12.47 -15.31
C VAL A 556 -4.65 13.26 -16.12
N VAL A 557 -4.97 12.80 -17.33
CA VAL A 557 -5.97 13.45 -18.21
C VAL A 557 -7.33 13.50 -17.51
N CYS A 558 -7.75 12.41 -16.86
CA CYS A 558 -9.02 12.38 -16.10
C CYS A 558 -9.03 13.46 -15.00
N VAL A 559 -7.93 13.61 -14.24
CA VAL A 559 -7.83 14.61 -13.17
C VAL A 559 -7.89 16.03 -13.77
N VAL A 560 -7.15 16.27 -14.87
CA VAL A 560 -7.17 17.60 -15.54
C VAL A 560 -8.60 17.92 -16.01
N ILE A 561 -9.28 16.98 -16.63
CA ILE A 561 -10.65 17.19 -17.13
C ILE A 561 -11.60 17.47 -15.95
N MET A 562 -11.48 16.77 -14.82
CA MET A 562 -12.28 17.02 -13.62
C MET A 562 -12.24 18.50 -13.20
N PHE A 563 -11.03 19.09 -13.19
CA PHE A 563 -10.85 20.50 -12.82
C PHE A 563 -11.39 21.45 -13.88
N LEU A 564 -11.31 21.06 -15.17
CA LEU A 564 -11.86 21.87 -16.27
C LEU A 564 -13.39 21.84 -16.31
N LEU A 565 -14.01 20.72 -15.85
CA LEU A 565 -15.47 20.61 -15.79
C LEU A 565 -16.03 21.46 -14.62
N THR A 566 -15.66 21.09 -13.40
CA THR A 566 -16.17 21.73 -12.18
C THR A 566 -15.13 21.64 -11.09
N TRP A 567 -14.32 22.68 -10.92
CA TRP A 567 -13.17 22.69 -10.01
C TRP A 567 -13.54 22.38 -8.56
N TRP A 568 -14.67 22.91 -8.07
CA TRP A 568 -15.11 22.69 -6.68
C TRP A 568 -15.53 21.23 -6.44
N ALA A 569 -16.24 20.60 -7.40
CA ALA A 569 -16.63 19.21 -7.31
C ALA A 569 -15.39 18.27 -7.38
N ALA A 570 -14.40 18.63 -8.20
CA ALA A 570 -13.13 17.93 -8.29
C ALA A 570 -12.38 17.95 -6.96
N LEU A 571 -12.32 19.12 -6.29
CA LEU A 571 -11.68 19.24 -4.96
C LEU A 571 -12.38 18.37 -3.92
N ILE A 572 -13.71 18.33 -3.91
CA ILE A 572 -14.49 17.50 -3.00
C ILE A 572 -14.17 16.01 -3.26
N ALA A 573 -14.20 15.58 -4.52
CA ALA A 573 -13.94 14.19 -4.90
C ALA A 573 -12.52 13.75 -4.46
N ILE A 574 -11.50 14.57 -4.76
CA ILE A 574 -10.11 14.29 -4.39
C ILE A 574 -9.95 14.29 -2.85
N GLY A 575 -10.59 15.25 -2.17
CA GLY A 575 -10.58 15.31 -0.72
C GLY A 575 -11.12 14.04 -0.07
N VAL A 576 -12.22 13.50 -0.61
CA VAL A 576 -12.83 12.24 -0.17
C VAL A 576 -11.85 11.07 -0.38
N VAL A 577 -11.20 10.99 -1.57
CA VAL A 577 -10.21 9.95 -1.88
C VAL A 577 -9.04 10.00 -0.89
N VAL A 578 -8.46 11.19 -0.70
CA VAL A 578 -7.29 11.39 0.18
C VAL A 578 -7.65 11.03 1.63
N PHE A 579 -8.85 11.42 2.06
CA PHE A 579 -9.34 11.08 3.42
C PHE A 579 -9.42 9.56 3.62
N PHE A 580 -10.09 8.83 2.72
CA PHE A 580 -10.26 7.39 2.87
C PHE A 580 -8.95 6.62 2.68
N LEU A 581 -8.10 7.05 1.75
CA LEU A 581 -6.77 6.49 1.54
C LEU A 581 -5.90 6.69 2.81
N GLY A 582 -5.88 7.90 3.34
CA GLY A 582 -5.16 8.25 4.56
C GLY A 582 -5.66 7.45 5.77
N TYR A 583 -6.98 7.31 5.89
CA TYR A 583 -7.60 6.50 6.95
C TYR A 583 -7.15 5.04 6.87
N THR A 584 -7.18 4.44 5.68
CA THR A 584 -6.80 3.04 5.47
C THR A 584 -5.30 2.82 5.75
N LEU A 585 -4.44 3.75 5.32
CA LEU A 585 -2.99 3.71 5.58
C LEU A 585 -2.69 3.84 7.09
N TYR A 586 -3.47 4.65 7.80
CA TYR A 586 -3.31 4.87 9.26
C TYR A 586 -3.78 3.65 10.05
N LYS A 587 -4.97 3.13 9.76
CA LYS A 587 -5.60 2.04 10.52
C LYS A 587 -5.01 0.67 10.23
N LYS A 588 -4.52 0.45 9.01
CA LYS A 588 -3.93 -0.82 8.57
C LYS A 588 -4.84 -2.01 8.88
N PRO A 589 -5.94 -2.18 8.14
CA PRO A 589 -6.89 -3.25 8.42
C PRO A 589 -6.22 -4.64 8.35
N ASP A 590 -6.65 -5.56 9.21
CA ASP A 590 -6.12 -6.93 9.31
C ASP A 590 -6.68 -7.81 8.16
N VAL A 591 -6.29 -7.49 6.93
CA VAL A 591 -6.64 -8.27 5.74
C VAL A 591 -5.38 -8.86 5.11
N ASN A 592 -5.41 -10.15 4.80
CA ASN A 592 -4.25 -10.88 4.27
C ASN A 592 -4.36 -11.08 2.75
N TRP A 593 -4.49 -9.98 2.00
CA TRP A 593 -4.56 -10.02 0.53
C TRP A 593 -3.24 -9.63 -0.14
N GLY A 594 -2.29 -9.11 0.64
CA GLY A 594 -1.13 -8.43 0.10
C GLY A 594 -1.50 -7.03 -0.38
N SER A 595 -0.50 -6.21 -0.61
CA SER A 595 -0.70 -4.83 -1.04
C SER A 595 0.41 -4.45 -2.02
N SER A 596 0.05 -3.81 -3.11
CA SER A 596 1.02 -3.24 -4.07
C SER A 596 1.86 -2.14 -3.40
N VAL A 597 1.31 -1.45 -2.40
CA VAL A 597 2.02 -0.45 -1.60
C VAL A 597 3.13 -1.13 -0.77
N GLN A 598 2.84 -2.27 -0.15
CA GLN A 598 3.83 -3.06 0.59
C GLN A 598 4.94 -3.58 -0.33
N ALA A 599 4.58 -4.08 -1.52
CA ALA A 599 5.54 -4.54 -2.53
C ALA A 599 6.42 -3.39 -3.01
N SER A 600 5.84 -2.21 -3.23
CA SER A 600 6.58 -0.99 -3.60
C SER A 600 7.55 -0.58 -2.48
N SER A 601 7.12 -0.64 -1.21
CA SER A 601 7.97 -0.34 -0.06
C SER A 601 9.16 -1.29 0.03
N TYR A 602 8.95 -2.59 -0.24
CA TYR A 602 10.01 -3.59 -0.28
C TYR A 602 11.04 -3.27 -1.38
N ASN A 603 10.56 -3.01 -2.61
CA ASN A 603 11.45 -2.70 -3.74
C ASN A 603 12.25 -1.42 -3.49
N LEU A 604 11.60 -0.40 -2.93
CA LEU A 604 12.25 0.87 -2.59
C LEU A 604 13.34 0.65 -1.52
N ALA A 605 13.02 -0.09 -0.46
CA ALA A 605 13.99 -0.41 0.61
C ALA A 605 15.17 -1.19 0.04
N LEU A 606 14.91 -2.22 -0.78
CA LEU A 606 15.95 -3.04 -1.40
C LEU A 606 16.87 -2.19 -2.30
N ASN A 607 16.29 -1.35 -3.16
CA ASN A 607 17.05 -0.49 -4.05
C ASN A 607 17.92 0.49 -3.28
N HIS A 608 17.41 1.09 -2.19
CA HIS A 608 18.18 2.01 -1.35
C HIS A 608 19.29 1.27 -0.59
N CYS A 609 19.03 0.05 -0.08
CA CYS A 609 20.05 -0.77 0.61
C CYS A 609 21.18 -1.14 -0.35
N VAL A 610 20.86 -1.55 -1.57
CA VAL A 610 21.86 -1.88 -2.59
C VAL A 610 22.62 -0.62 -3.02
N GLY A 611 21.90 0.50 -3.20
CA GLY A 611 22.50 1.78 -3.58
C GLY A 611 23.53 2.30 -2.56
N LEU A 612 23.35 1.96 -1.28
CA LEU A 612 24.31 2.36 -0.22
C LEU A 612 25.69 1.73 -0.43
N ASN A 613 25.80 0.62 -1.17
CA ASN A 613 27.11 0.01 -1.48
C ASN A 613 28.01 0.94 -2.32
N LEU A 614 27.40 1.87 -3.05
CA LEU A 614 28.12 2.85 -3.88
C LEU A 614 28.56 4.10 -3.09
N VAL A 615 28.09 4.25 -1.85
CA VAL A 615 28.43 5.41 -1.00
C VAL A 615 29.76 5.13 -0.29
N GLU A 616 30.72 6.02 -0.42
CA GLU A 616 32.02 5.92 0.22
C GLU A 616 31.92 6.21 1.74
N ASP A 617 32.75 5.54 2.52
CA ASP A 617 32.86 5.79 3.95
C ASP A 617 33.52 7.15 4.19
N HIS A 618 32.87 7.99 4.99
CA HIS A 618 33.33 9.32 5.34
C HIS A 618 32.91 9.64 6.77
N VAL A 619 33.77 10.35 7.50
CA VAL A 619 33.50 10.73 8.90
C VAL A 619 32.17 11.44 9.06
N LYS A 620 31.78 12.29 8.11
CA LYS A 620 30.50 13.01 8.12
C LYS A 620 29.28 12.08 8.00
N ASN A 621 29.46 10.88 7.45
CA ASN A 621 28.41 9.90 7.23
C ASN A 621 28.37 8.84 8.36
N TYR A 622 29.32 8.87 9.29
CA TYR A 622 29.38 7.93 10.42
C TYR A 622 28.12 8.01 11.27
N ARG A 623 27.57 6.85 11.61
CA ARG A 623 26.40 6.69 12.49
C ARG A 623 26.64 5.51 13.41
N PRO A 624 26.35 5.65 14.72
CA PRO A 624 26.43 4.50 15.63
C PRO A 624 25.29 3.51 15.33
N GLN A 625 25.59 2.46 14.60
CA GLN A 625 24.69 1.38 14.26
C GLN A 625 24.86 0.27 15.30
N CYS A 626 23.87 0.08 16.16
CA CYS A 626 24.00 -0.72 17.38
C CYS A 626 23.43 -2.11 17.26
N LEU A 627 24.24 -3.11 17.64
CA LEU A 627 23.81 -4.46 17.99
C LEU A 627 23.64 -4.51 19.51
N VAL A 628 22.43 -4.73 20.00
CA VAL A 628 22.09 -4.71 21.43
C VAL A 628 21.85 -6.15 21.90
N LEU A 629 22.67 -6.66 22.78
CA LEU A 629 22.53 -8.01 23.33
C LEU A 629 21.57 -8.01 24.52
N THR A 630 20.27 -8.22 24.25
CA THR A 630 19.23 -8.20 25.27
C THR A 630 18.84 -9.59 25.78
N GLY A 631 19.13 -10.65 25.00
CA GLY A 631 18.36 -11.87 25.11
C GLY A 631 16.95 -11.60 24.57
N PRO A 632 15.89 -12.18 25.14
CA PRO A 632 14.53 -11.75 24.80
C PRO A 632 14.36 -10.25 25.06
N PRO A 633 13.77 -9.48 24.16
CA PRO A 633 13.70 -8.01 24.31
C PRO A 633 13.00 -7.55 25.58
N SER A 634 12.04 -8.32 26.07
CA SER A 634 11.27 -8.03 27.29
C SER A 634 12.09 -8.15 28.57
N SER A 635 13.18 -8.93 28.55
CA SER A 635 14.00 -9.18 29.74
C SER A 635 14.82 -7.95 30.15
N ARG A 636 15.36 -7.21 29.18
CA ARG A 636 16.27 -6.08 29.44
C ARG A 636 15.87 -4.83 28.65
N PRO A 637 14.69 -4.27 28.92
CA PRO A 637 14.17 -3.13 28.14
C PRO A 637 15.02 -1.88 28.25
N ALA A 638 15.75 -1.69 29.35
CA ALA A 638 16.59 -0.52 29.59
C ALA A 638 17.68 -0.35 28.53
N LEU A 639 18.28 -1.46 28.05
CA LEU A 639 19.28 -1.43 26.99
C LEU A 639 18.68 -0.86 25.69
N LEU A 640 17.50 -1.33 25.33
CA LEU A 640 16.80 -0.91 24.11
C LEU A 640 16.34 0.55 24.22
N ASP A 641 15.82 0.96 25.38
CA ASP A 641 15.33 2.33 25.61
C ASP A 641 16.47 3.35 25.52
N LEU A 642 17.64 3.01 26.09
CA LEU A 642 18.84 3.86 26.00
C LEU A 642 19.27 4.01 24.53
N VAL A 643 19.43 2.91 23.82
CA VAL A 643 19.90 2.93 22.42
C VAL A 643 18.89 3.67 21.53
N ASN A 644 17.57 3.47 21.76
CA ASN A 644 16.52 4.19 21.04
C ASN A 644 16.62 5.71 21.26
N CYS A 645 17.17 6.17 22.39
CA CYS A 645 17.35 7.60 22.63
C CYS A 645 18.31 8.24 21.63
N PHE A 646 19.33 7.53 21.13
CA PHE A 646 20.28 8.11 20.19
C PHE A 646 20.19 7.53 18.76
N THR A 647 19.56 6.37 18.54
CA THR A 647 19.45 5.77 17.19
C THR A 647 18.15 6.11 16.47
N LYS A 648 17.05 6.42 17.18
CA LYS A 648 15.71 6.61 16.58
C LYS A 648 15.74 7.65 15.45
N ASN A 649 15.36 7.21 14.24
CA ASN A 649 15.34 8.01 13.00
C ASN A 649 16.73 8.51 12.57
N LEU A 650 17.79 7.93 13.08
CA LEU A 650 19.16 8.33 12.74
C LEU A 650 19.99 7.15 12.22
N SER A 651 19.88 6.00 12.89
CA SER A 651 20.75 4.86 12.59
C SER A 651 20.08 3.53 12.95
N LEU A 652 20.74 2.45 12.56
CA LEU A 652 20.30 1.08 12.79
C LEU A 652 20.36 0.72 14.29
N MET A 653 19.29 0.11 14.79
CA MET A 653 19.28 -0.62 16.07
C MET A 653 18.83 -2.06 15.77
N MET A 654 19.63 -3.02 16.20
CA MET A 654 19.33 -4.43 16.06
C MET A 654 19.38 -5.11 17.43
N CYS A 655 18.31 -5.76 17.82
CA CYS A 655 18.17 -6.52 19.05
C CYS A 655 18.65 -7.95 18.81
N GLY A 656 19.71 -8.36 19.47
CA GLY A 656 20.29 -9.70 19.38
C GLY A 656 19.87 -10.58 20.55
N ASN A 657 19.37 -11.77 20.26
CA ASN A 657 19.02 -12.81 21.22
C ASN A 657 19.77 -14.10 20.90
N VAL A 658 20.51 -14.63 21.86
CA VAL A 658 21.24 -15.89 21.75
C VAL A 658 20.55 -16.92 22.64
N ALA A 659 20.04 -17.98 22.03
CA ALA A 659 19.47 -19.13 22.74
C ALA A 659 20.54 -20.24 22.80
N THR A 660 20.89 -20.69 24.00
CA THR A 660 21.93 -21.71 24.24
C THR A 660 21.34 -23.11 24.49
N SER A 661 20.02 -23.28 24.35
CA SER A 661 19.37 -24.59 24.46
C SER A 661 19.51 -25.34 23.14
N GLY A 662 20.35 -26.35 23.08
CA GLY A 662 20.61 -27.27 21.95
C GLY A 662 19.96 -27.02 20.59
N SER A 663 20.52 -27.49 19.52
CA SER A 663 20.06 -27.21 18.14
C SER A 663 18.76 -27.93 17.78
N SER A 664 17.73 -27.84 18.64
CA SER A 664 16.40 -28.38 18.34
C SER A 664 15.60 -27.41 17.47
N PRO A 665 14.76 -27.88 16.54
CA PRO A 665 13.90 -27.02 15.73
C PRO A 665 13.01 -26.10 16.59
N SER A 666 12.55 -26.57 17.74
CA SER A 666 11.71 -25.79 18.66
C SER A 666 12.47 -24.60 19.29
N ALA A 667 13.78 -24.75 19.55
CA ALA A 667 14.64 -23.67 20.06
C ALA A 667 14.78 -22.55 19.02
N LEU A 668 14.97 -22.91 17.76
CA LEU A 668 15.05 -21.94 16.66
C LEU A 668 13.71 -21.21 16.46
N GLU A 669 12.61 -21.93 16.53
CA GLU A 669 11.26 -21.35 16.42
C GLU A 669 11.00 -20.33 17.55
N LYS A 670 11.35 -20.67 18.78
CA LYS A 670 11.24 -19.76 19.94
C LYS A 670 12.16 -18.54 19.78
N ALA A 671 13.41 -18.75 19.36
CA ALA A 671 14.38 -17.67 19.16
C ALA A 671 13.94 -16.72 18.05
N SER A 672 13.26 -17.22 17.00
CA SER A 672 12.79 -16.40 15.85
C SER A 672 11.33 -15.97 15.96
N SER A 673 10.69 -16.14 17.09
CA SER A 673 9.27 -15.85 17.29
C SER A 673 8.90 -14.39 16.98
N ASN A 674 7.80 -14.21 16.26
CA ASN A 674 7.23 -12.90 15.95
C ASN A 674 6.73 -12.15 17.20
N SER A 675 6.55 -12.83 18.33
CA SER A 675 6.18 -12.20 19.61
C SER A 675 7.20 -11.13 20.02
N HIS A 676 8.49 -11.36 19.77
CA HIS A 676 9.58 -10.42 20.08
C HIS A 676 9.47 -9.14 19.23
N VAL A 677 9.13 -9.29 17.95
CA VAL A 677 8.91 -8.16 17.03
C VAL A 677 7.65 -7.39 17.47
N HIS A 678 6.60 -8.11 17.84
CA HIS A 678 5.35 -7.51 18.32
C HIS A 678 5.60 -6.66 19.58
N TRP A 679 6.36 -7.19 20.56
CA TRP A 679 6.75 -6.48 21.80
C TRP A 679 7.52 -5.19 21.47
N LEU A 680 8.49 -5.26 20.53
CA LEU A 680 9.27 -4.08 20.10
C LEU A 680 8.36 -3.00 19.48
N ASN A 681 7.39 -3.43 18.67
CA ASN A 681 6.43 -2.52 18.02
C ASN A 681 5.47 -1.87 19.03
N GLN A 682 4.97 -2.63 20.01
CA GLN A 682 4.13 -2.11 21.10
C GLN A 682 4.87 -1.01 21.88
N ARG A 683 6.18 -1.22 22.14
CA ARG A 683 7.03 -0.27 22.85
C ARG A 683 7.44 0.93 21.96
N LYS A 684 7.04 0.91 20.66
CA LYS A 684 7.36 1.96 19.66
C LYS A 684 8.88 2.12 19.43
N LEU A 685 9.61 1.02 19.53
CA LEU A 685 11.04 0.96 19.26
C LEU A 685 11.24 0.71 17.75
N LYS A 686 12.08 1.51 17.11
CA LYS A 686 12.48 1.32 15.71
C LYS A 686 13.71 0.44 15.66
N SER A 687 13.50 -0.85 15.75
CA SER A 687 14.56 -1.87 15.90
C SER A 687 14.24 -3.09 15.05
N PHE A 688 15.28 -3.70 14.50
CA PHE A 688 15.20 -5.05 13.96
C PHE A 688 15.50 -6.04 15.08
N TYR A 689 14.97 -7.25 14.96
CA TYR A 689 15.21 -8.36 15.89
C TYR A 689 15.89 -9.51 15.15
N ARG A 690 16.90 -10.09 15.78
CA ARG A 690 17.60 -11.28 15.26
C ARG A 690 17.88 -12.26 16.40
N GLY A 691 17.23 -13.43 16.34
CA GLY A 691 17.52 -14.55 17.24
C GLY A 691 18.47 -15.53 16.56
N VAL A 692 19.41 -16.07 17.31
CA VAL A 692 20.30 -17.15 16.89
C VAL A 692 20.31 -18.24 17.96
N VAL A 693 20.55 -19.48 17.53
CA VAL A 693 20.74 -20.65 18.40
C VAL A 693 22.19 -21.09 18.27
N ALA A 694 22.87 -21.27 19.38
CA ALA A 694 24.31 -21.63 19.41
C ALA A 694 24.60 -22.57 20.57
N ALA A 695 25.73 -23.27 20.49
CA ALA A 695 26.19 -24.18 21.54
C ALA A 695 26.49 -23.41 22.84
N ASP A 696 27.14 -22.25 22.73
CA ASP A 696 27.41 -21.37 23.86
C ASP A 696 27.11 -19.91 23.50
N PHE A 697 27.09 -19.04 24.53
CA PHE A 697 26.73 -17.63 24.39
C PHE A 697 27.76 -16.87 23.53
N ARG A 698 29.06 -17.14 23.71
CA ARG A 698 30.14 -16.50 22.93
C ARG A 698 30.03 -16.81 21.45
N CYS A 699 29.83 -18.09 21.10
CA CYS A 699 29.65 -18.54 19.71
C CYS A 699 28.43 -17.84 19.07
N GLY A 700 27.32 -17.74 19.79
CA GLY A 700 26.11 -17.06 19.31
C GLY A 700 26.29 -15.57 19.08
N VAL A 701 27.04 -14.91 19.97
CA VAL A 701 27.36 -13.47 19.79
C VAL A 701 28.26 -13.29 18.58
N ASN A 702 29.25 -14.18 18.37
CA ASN A 702 30.13 -14.13 17.19
C ASN A 702 29.35 -14.33 15.89
N MET A 703 28.34 -15.20 15.87
CA MET A 703 27.42 -15.33 14.74
C MET A 703 26.68 -14.02 14.45
N LEU A 704 26.24 -13.32 15.50
CA LEU A 704 25.56 -12.03 15.35
C LEU A 704 26.51 -10.93 14.87
N LEU A 705 27.72 -10.85 15.42
CA LEU A 705 28.73 -9.85 15.03
C LEU A 705 29.10 -9.96 13.54
N GLN A 706 29.24 -11.20 13.05
CA GLN A 706 29.61 -11.45 11.64
C GLN A 706 28.44 -11.37 10.68
N GLY A 707 27.26 -11.84 11.09
CA GLY A 707 26.10 -12.05 10.19
C GLY A 707 24.99 -11.02 10.28
N ALA A 708 25.07 -10.03 11.16
CA ALA A 708 23.98 -9.07 11.35
C ALA A 708 24.05 -7.92 10.34
N GLY A 709 22.91 -7.62 9.70
CA GLY A 709 22.79 -6.48 8.79
C GLY A 709 22.73 -6.87 7.31
N LEU A 710 22.70 -5.84 6.44
CA LEU A 710 22.66 -5.97 4.97
C LEU A 710 23.59 -4.93 4.35
N GLY A 711 24.70 -5.39 3.79
CA GLY A 711 25.69 -4.50 3.16
C GLY A 711 26.20 -3.43 4.13
N ARG A 712 26.03 -2.17 3.77
CA ARG A 712 26.46 -1.05 4.63
C ARG A 712 25.51 -0.76 5.80
N ILE A 713 24.32 -1.31 5.80
CA ILE A 713 23.41 -1.27 6.94
C ILE A 713 23.75 -2.46 7.84
N LYS A 714 24.85 -2.34 8.58
CA LYS A 714 25.32 -3.37 9.52
C LYS A 714 25.76 -2.69 10.82
N PRO A 715 25.64 -3.37 11.97
CA PRO A 715 26.12 -2.82 13.23
C PRO A 715 27.63 -2.53 13.22
N ASN A 716 28.03 -1.47 13.89
CA ASN A 716 29.41 -1.08 14.14
C ASN A 716 29.67 -0.81 15.62
N VAL A 717 28.64 -0.92 16.47
CA VAL A 717 28.75 -0.76 17.92
C VAL A 717 28.02 -1.94 18.57
N LEU A 718 28.71 -2.64 19.43
CA LEU A 718 28.14 -3.67 20.32
C LEU A 718 27.70 -3.01 21.62
N LEU A 719 26.46 -3.20 22.03
CA LEU A 719 25.99 -2.73 23.31
C LEU A 719 25.47 -3.90 24.14
N MET A 720 26.02 -4.05 25.35
CA MET A 720 25.66 -5.13 26.26
C MET A 720 25.54 -4.63 27.68
N GLY A 721 24.92 -5.41 28.54
CA GLY A 721 24.78 -5.11 29.96
C GLY A 721 26.00 -5.57 30.74
N PHE A 722 26.35 -4.82 31.78
CA PHE A 722 27.39 -5.23 32.74
C PHE A 722 26.93 -6.50 33.46
N LYS A 723 27.82 -7.49 33.52
CA LYS A 723 27.57 -8.77 34.20
C LYS A 723 27.65 -8.56 35.71
N LYS A 724 26.49 -8.44 36.37
CA LYS A 724 26.40 -8.15 37.82
C LYS A 724 26.88 -9.34 38.67
N ASP A 725 26.64 -10.55 38.23
CA ASP A 725 26.84 -11.79 38.96
C ASP A 725 28.24 -12.42 38.70
N TRP A 726 29.20 -11.61 38.19
CA TRP A 726 30.55 -12.09 37.87
C TRP A 726 31.25 -12.72 39.06
N ARG A 727 30.90 -12.33 40.29
CA ARG A 727 31.48 -12.85 41.54
C ARG A 727 30.95 -14.26 41.89
N SER A 728 29.72 -14.54 41.59
CA SER A 728 29.04 -15.80 41.96
C SER A 728 29.09 -16.85 40.84
N ASP A 729 29.21 -16.42 39.60
CA ASP A 729 29.27 -17.31 38.44
C ASP A 729 30.60 -18.04 38.32
N SER A 730 30.63 -19.09 37.50
CA SER A 730 31.89 -19.82 37.22
C SER A 730 32.86 -18.89 36.48
N ALA A 731 34.16 -19.12 36.71
CA ALA A 731 35.23 -18.37 36.05
C ALA A 731 35.13 -18.46 34.52
N GLN A 732 34.69 -19.60 33.97
CA GLN A 732 34.48 -19.79 32.53
C GLN A 732 33.47 -18.82 31.94
N VAL A 733 32.33 -18.59 32.64
CA VAL A 733 31.27 -17.67 32.20
C VAL A 733 31.79 -16.23 32.25
N ALA A 734 32.57 -15.87 33.27
CA ALA A 734 33.21 -14.56 33.38
C ALA A 734 34.22 -14.34 32.26
N ASN A 735 35.05 -15.37 31.97
CA ASN A 735 36.00 -15.34 30.89
C ASN A 735 35.32 -15.18 29.53
N ASN A 736 34.28 -15.94 29.25
CA ASN A 736 33.53 -15.85 28.01
C ASN A 736 32.95 -14.44 27.79
N TYR A 737 32.52 -13.77 28.89
CA TYR A 737 32.01 -12.40 28.83
C TYR A 737 33.12 -11.42 28.36
N VAL A 738 34.36 -11.56 28.90
CA VAL A 738 35.49 -10.71 28.53
C VAL A 738 35.91 -11.02 27.08
N GLU A 739 35.96 -12.30 26.72
CA GLU A 739 36.32 -12.74 25.36
C GLU A 739 35.38 -12.18 24.30
N ILE A 740 34.09 -12.01 24.62
CA ILE A 740 33.14 -11.35 23.71
C ILE A 740 33.56 -9.89 23.44
N LEU A 741 34.09 -9.20 24.45
CA LEU A 741 34.60 -7.82 24.29
C LEU A 741 35.82 -7.82 23.36
N HIS A 742 36.72 -8.78 23.54
CA HIS A 742 37.91 -8.95 22.66
C HIS A 742 37.46 -9.30 21.22
N ASP A 743 36.57 -10.26 21.05
CA ASP A 743 36.02 -10.65 19.73
C ASP A 743 35.42 -9.44 19.00
N ALA A 744 34.68 -8.56 19.73
CA ALA A 744 34.10 -7.36 19.17
C ALA A 744 35.15 -6.35 18.71
N PHE A 745 36.26 -6.19 19.51
CA PHE A 745 37.36 -5.32 19.11
C PHE A 745 38.11 -5.86 17.88
N ASP A 746 38.32 -7.16 17.83
CA ASP A 746 38.99 -7.83 16.70
C ASP A 746 38.19 -7.65 15.42
N LEU A 747 36.85 -7.60 15.52
CA LEU A 747 35.95 -7.36 14.41
C LEU A 747 35.69 -5.85 14.18
N GLN A 748 36.47 -4.98 14.85
CA GLN A 748 36.43 -3.52 14.71
C GLN A 748 35.07 -2.87 15.12
N TYR A 749 34.41 -3.44 16.12
CA TYR A 749 33.21 -2.85 16.73
C TYR A 749 33.64 -1.89 17.85
N GLY A 750 32.96 -0.75 17.97
CA GLY A 750 32.92 0.01 19.20
C GLY A 750 32.14 -0.76 20.25
N VAL A 751 32.52 -0.71 21.49
CA VAL A 751 31.84 -1.46 22.55
C VAL A 751 31.30 -0.51 23.61
N CYS A 752 30.04 -0.71 23.99
CA CYS A 752 29.34 0.02 25.06
C CYS A 752 28.81 -0.99 26.08
N VAL A 753 29.17 -0.80 27.35
CA VAL A 753 28.68 -1.63 28.45
C VAL A 753 27.84 -0.76 29.37
N LEU A 754 26.54 -1.09 29.52
CA LEU A 754 25.63 -0.35 30.41
C LEU A 754 25.58 -1.03 31.78
N ARG A 755 25.86 -0.25 32.83
CA ARG A 755 25.70 -0.67 34.23
C ARG A 755 24.63 0.17 34.90
N MET A 756 23.67 -0.49 35.55
CA MET A 756 22.57 0.17 36.27
C MET A 756 22.57 -0.29 37.73
N LYS A 757 22.29 0.63 38.64
CA LYS A 757 22.19 0.37 40.09
C LYS A 757 21.16 -0.72 40.38
N GLU A 758 20.01 -0.61 39.76
CA GLU A 758 18.84 -1.50 39.99
C GLU A 758 18.97 -2.85 39.27
N GLY A 759 19.98 -2.99 38.41
CA GLY A 759 20.10 -4.13 37.51
C GLY A 759 19.38 -3.88 36.19
N LEU A 760 19.57 -4.79 35.24
CA LEU A 760 19.03 -4.66 33.87
C LEU A 760 17.87 -5.62 33.63
N ASP A 761 17.83 -6.75 34.32
CA ASP A 761 16.88 -7.82 34.07
C ASP A 761 15.60 -7.59 34.89
N VAL A 762 14.46 -7.48 34.20
CA VAL A 762 13.14 -7.27 34.83
C VAL A 762 12.31 -8.56 34.90
N SER A 763 12.84 -9.69 34.39
CA SER A 763 12.10 -10.95 34.37
C SER A 763 11.76 -11.47 35.79
N ASN A 764 12.62 -11.23 36.75
CA ASN A 764 12.43 -11.67 38.12
C ASN A 764 11.46 -10.78 38.93
N SER A 765 11.27 -9.52 38.54
CA SER A 765 10.34 -8.62 39.23
C SER A 765 8.88 -8.94 38.91
N SER A 766 8.60 -9.56 37.74
CA SER A 766 7.24 -9.95 37.37
C SER A 766 6.76 -11.15 38.16
N GLN A 767 7.64 -12.05 38.57
CA GLN A 767 7.28 -13.22 39.40
C GLN A 767 6.99 -12.88 40.84
N SER A 768 7.58 -11.84 41.38
CA SER A 768 7.36 -11.45 42.78
C SER A 768 6.00 -10.77 43.00
N HIS A 769 5.41 -10.16 41.97
CA HIS A 769 4.09 -9.54 42.07
C HIS A 769 2.93 -10.53 41.96
N VAL A 770 3.15 -11.71 41.41
CA VAL A 770 2.13 -12.75 41.25
C VAL A 770 1.95 -13.57 42.56
N ASN A 771 2.98 -13.62 43.38
CA ASN A 771 2.98 -14.43 44.59
C ASN A 771 2.52 -13.71 45.86
N GLN A 772 2.17 -12.44 45.87
CA GLN A 772 1.72 -11.71 47.05
C GLN A 772 0.18 -11.71 47.24
N GLY A 773 -0.56 -12.48 46.45
CA GLY A 773 -2.02 -12.49 46.46
C GLY A 773 -2.66 -13.71 47.17
N PHE A 774 -1.86 -14.61 47.79
CA PHE A 774 -2.47 -15.82 48.35
C PHE A 774 -1.86 -16.25 49.68
N GLU A 775 -2.17 -15.49 50.75
CA GLU A 775 -2.04 -16.02 52.10
C GLU A 775 -3.30 -15.63 52.90
N GLY A 776 -4.14 -16.61 53.11
CA GLY A 776 -5.29 -16.47 54.00
C GLY A 776 -6.42 -17.48 53.74
N GLY A 777 -6.44 -18.62 54.42
CA GLY A 777 -7.68 -19.32 54.63
C GLY A 777 -7.81 -20.77 54.24
N ARG A 778 -7.34 -21.65 55.09
CA ARG A 778 -7.86 -22.99 55.52
C ARG A 778 -8.71 -23.84 54.57
N GLU A 779 -8.16 -25.02 54.32
CA GLU A 779 -8.76 -26.38 54.45
C GLU A 779 -10.14 -26.68 53.82
N SER A 780 -10.24 -27.57 52.87
CA SER A 780 -10.54 -29.03 53.10
C SER A 780 -10.81 -29.75 51.77
N ILE A 781 -10.13 -30.79 51.57
CA ILE A 781 -10.42 -32.19 51.20
C ILE A 781 -11.56 -32.48 50.21
N SER A 782 -11.15 -33.20 49.19
CA SER A 782 -11.68 -34.42 48.52
C SER A 782 -12.56 -34.29 47.29
N THR A 783 -12.16 -35.02 46.36
CA THR A 783 -12.74 -36.11 45.53
C THR A 783 -13.07 -35.77 44.07
N ILE A 784 -12.24 -36.25 43.20
CA ILE A 784 -12.47 -37.20 42.05
C ILE A 784 -13.60 -36.87 41.08
N SER A 785 -13.22 -36.51 39.85
CA SER A 785 -13.64 -36.91 38.50
C SER A 785 -15.13 -37.12 38.17
N PRO A 786 -15.57 -37.08 36.90
CA PRO A 786 -14.85 -36.95 35.61
C PRO A 786 -15.43 -35.93 34.63
N ALA A 787 -14.76 -35.81 33.50
CA ALA A 787 -15.15 -34.99 32.38
C ALA A 787 -16.47 -35.39 31.74
N PRO A 788 -17.20 -34.48 31.11
CA PRO A 788 -17.41 -34.64 29.67
C PRO A 788 -17.57 -33.39 28.81
N LEU A 789 -17.16 -33.57 27.55
CA LEU A 789 -17.76 -33.12 26.32
C LEU A 789 -17.85 -31.63 25.96
N ILE A 790 -17.07 -31.33 25.00
CA ILE A 790 -17.13 -30.44 23.86
C ILE A 790 -18.51 -29.78 23.64
N ARG A 791 -18.55 -28.47 23.70
CA ARG A 791 -19.49 -27.65 22.93
C ARG A 791 -18.74 -26.47 22.29
N THR A 792 -18.61 -26.56 20.99
CA THR A 792 -18.25 -25.45 20.10
C THR A 792 -19.24 -24.31 20.24
N SER A 793 -18.76 -23.16 20.63
CA SER A 793 -19.47 -21.91 20.35
C SER A 793 -18.44 -20.78 20.18
N THR A 794 -18.39 -20.36 19.01
CA THR A 794 -18.06 -19.07 18.39
C THR A 794 -17.79 -17.87 19.31
N THR A 795 -16.66 -17.24 18.95
CA THR A 795 -16.37 -15.81 19.16
C THR A 795 -16.48 -15.26 20.59
N SER A 796 -15.38 -15.40 21.30
CA SER A 796 -15.02 -14.41 22.30
C SER A 796 -13.77 -13.68 21.82
N SER A 797 -13.92 -12.40 21.59
CA SER A 797 -12.82 -11.47 21.49
C SER A 797 -11.95 -11.65 22.73
N VAL A 798 -10.79 -12.27 22.57
CA VAL A 798 -9.76 -12.29 23.62
C VAL A 798 -9.32 -10.84 23.79
N ALA A 799 -9.85 -10.19 24.78
CA ALA A 799 -9.23 -8.99 25.32
C ALA A 799 -7.87 -9.45 25.86
N VAL A 800 -6.83 -9.28 25.04
CA VAL A 800 -5.44 -9.40 25.49
C VAL A 800 -5.31 -8.33 26.58
N GLU A 801 -5.29 -8.76 27.84
CA GLU A 801 -4.90 -7.88 28.92
C GLU A 801 -3.57 -7.24 28.55
N LEU A 802 -3.55 -5.93 28.33
CA LEU A 802 -2.35 -5.17 28.13
C LEU A 802 -1.54 -5.24 29.42
N GLU A 803 -0.67 -6.24 29.53
CA GLU A 803 0.39 -6.21 30.57
C GLU A 803 1.12 -4.87 30.42
N SER A 804 1.03 -4.04 31.43
CA SER A 804 1.69 -2.74 31.45
C SER A 804 3.21 -2.98 31.38
N GLN A 805 3.81 -2.69 30.24
CA GLN A 805 5.26 -2.87 30.06
C GLN A 805 6.02 -2.00 31.05
N PRO A 806 7.07 -2.55 31.70
CA PRO A 806 7.82 -1.79 32.72
C PRO A 806 8.46 -0.53 32.14
N THR A 807 8.21 0.60 32.77
CA THR A 807 8.79 1.89 32.38
C THR A 807 10.21 2.01 32.94
N THR A 808 11.17 2.30 32.07
CA THR A 808 12.57 2.48 32.45
C THR A 808 12.89 3.95 32.70
N VAL A 809 14.01 4.20 33.37
CA VAL A 809 14.55 5.57 33.61
C VAL A 809 14.71 6.32 32.28
N PHE A 810 15.14 5.65 31.21
CA PHE A 810 15.43 6.25 29.92
C PHE A 810 14.17 6.69 29.14
N GLN A 811 12.99 6.24 29.55
CA GLN A 811 11.72 6.69 29.01
C GLN A 811 11.21 7.98 29.66
N LYS A 812 11.72 8.33 30.84
CA LYS A 812 11.31 9.53 31.60
C LYS A 812 12.13 10.75 31.17
N LYS A 813 11.57 11.95 31.35
CA LYS A 813 12.31 13.20 31.15
C LYS A 813 13.33 13.38 32.30
N GLN A 814 14.59 13.61 31.94
CA GLN A 814 15.67 13.70 32.94
C GLN A 814 15.78 15.07 33.64
N GLY A 815 15.10 16.08 33.12
CA GLY A 815 15.09 17.43 33.73
C GLY A 815 16.44 18.16 33.60
N LYS A 816 16.86 18.83 34.68
CA LYS A 816 18.10 19.63 34.74
C LYS A 816 19.29 18.83 35.31
N LYS A 817 19.24 17.51 35.25
CA LYS A 817 20.35 16.65 35.72
C LYS A 817 21.55 16.75 34.79
N THR A 818 22.69 16.18 35.19
CA THR A 818 23.94 16.20 34.41
C THR A 818 24.18 14.87 33.70
N ILE A 819 24.83 14.95 32.54
CA ILE A 819 25.51 13.82 31.87
C ILE A 819 27.01 14.08 32.04
N ASP A 820 27.68 13.22 32.79
CA ASP A 820 29.08 13.39 33.13
C ASP A 820 29.92 12.49 32.23
N VAL A 821 30.84 13.09 31.49
CA VAL A 821 31.67 12.42 30.47
C VAL A 821 33.12 12.45 30.99
N TYR A 822 33.67 11.26 31.22
CA TYR A 822 35.08 11.11 31.63
C TYR A 822 35.92 10.76 30.40
N TRP A 823 36.51 11.79 29.78
CA TRP A 823 37.35 11.67 28.61
C TRP A 823 38.82 11.59 29.05
N LEU A 824 39.30 10.35 29.32
CA LEU A 824 40.55 10.12 30.00
C LEU A 824 41.67 9.52 29.14
N SER A 825 41.34 8.66 28.19
CA SER A 825 42.32 7.86 27.50
C SER A 825 41.99 7.51 26.03
N ASP A 826 40.86 8.00 25.48
CA ASP A 826 40.50 7.72 24.09
C ASP A 826 40.58 8.99 23.21
N ASP A 827 40.26 8.86 21.93
CA ASP A 827 40.22 9.97 20.98
C ASP A 827 38.92 10.77 21.03
N GLY A 828 38.05 10.47 21.98
CA GLY A 828 36.77 11.15 22.18
C GLY A 828 35.64 10.74 21.24
N GLY A 829 35.83 9.74 20.39
CA GLY A 829 34.89 9.32 19.37
C GLY A 829 33.46 9.07 19.89
N LEU A 830 33.17 7.84 20.34
CA LEU A 830 31.83 7.50 20.89
C LEU A 830 31.59 8.17 22.23
N THR A 831 32.65 8.38 23.05
CA THR A 831 32.57 8.97 24.40
C THR A 831 31.94 10.36 24.36
N LEU A 832 32.29 11.19 23.37
CA LEU A 832 31.70 12.54 23.18
C LEU A 832 30.47 12.51 22.28
N LEU A 833 30.37 11.60 21.31
CA LEU A 833 29.27 11.55 20.34
C LEU A 833 27.95 11.10 20.98
N LEU A 834 27.96 10.10 21.85
CA LEU A 834 26.73 9.57 22.47
C LEU A 834 26.04 10.62 23.36
N PRO A 835 26.73 11.34 24.27
CA PRO A 835 26.10 12.43 25.03
C PRO A 835 25.54 13.53 24.12
N TYR A 836 26.25 13.90 23.05
CA TYR A 836 25.78 14.88 22.07
C TYR A 836 24.45 14.42 21.43
N LEU A 837 24.36 13.16 20.96
CA LEU A 837 23.15 12.61 20.36
C LEU A 837 21.99 12.52 21.37
N LEU A 838 22.29 12.20 22.63
CA LEU A 838 21.28 12.16 23.72
C LEU A 838 20.67 13.54 23.95
N THR A 839 21.49 14.59 24.06
CA THR A 839 21.00 15.97 24.31
C THR A 839 20.11 16.51 23.18
N ARG A 840 20.21 15.95 21.97
CA ARG A 840 19.31 16.29 20.84
C ARG A 840 17.89 15.75 21.03
N ARG A 841 17.64 14.90 22.01
CA ARG A 841 16.31 14.30 22.25
C ARG A 841 15.55 15.08 23.34
N LYS A 842 14.24 15.29 23.14
CA LYS A 842 13.35 16.04 24.05
C LYS A 842 13.43 15.57 25.51
N ARG A 843 13.73 14.29 25.73
CA ARG A 843 13.83 13.72 27.10
C ARG A 843 15.12 14.16 27.83
N TRP A 844 16.19 14.43 27.09
CA TRP A 844 17.53 14.75 27.57
C TRP A 844 17.95 16.19 27.25
N ALA A 845 17.15 16.96 26.52
CA ALA A 845 17.49 18.29 26.00
C ALA A 845 17.80 19.34 27.07
N ARG A 846 17.36 19.09 28.32
CA ARG A 846 17.60 19.99 29.45
C ARG A 846 18.80 19.54 30.31
N CYS A 847 19.40 18.37 29.99
CA CYS A 847 20.57 17.89 30.74
C CYS A 847 21.79 18.68 30.34
N LYS A 848 22.63 19.00 31.34
CA LYS A 848 23.90 19.68 31.16
C LYS A 848 24.99 18.63 31.01
N VAL A 849 25.85 18.78 30.00
CA VAL A 849 26.99 17.85 29.81
C VAL A 849 28.20 18.47 30.47
N ARG A 850 28.83 17.71 31.42
CA ARG A 850 30.10 18.06 32.03
C ARG A 850 31.16 17.10 31.53
N VAL A 851 32.30 17.63 31.05
CA VAL A 851 33.39 16.82 30.52
C VAL A 851 34.55 16.89 31.52
N PHE A 852 34.98 15.73 32.00
CA PHE A 852 36.08 15.58 32.94
C PHE A 852 37.29 15.02 32.18
N VAL A 853 38.43 15.68 32.35
CA VAL A 853 39.72 15.25 31.74
C VAL A 853 40.77 15.17 32.80
N GLY A 854 41.71 14.25 32.66
CA GLY A 854 42.87 14.18 33.58
C GLY A 854 43.91 15.24 33.22
N GLY A 855 44.50 15.89 34.23
CA GLY A 855 45.49 16.95 34.00
C GLY A 855 46.40 17.22 35.21
N GLU A 856 47.32 18.15 35.04
CA GLU A 856 48.25 18.61 36.06
C GLU A 856 47.74 19.86 36.77
N THR A 857 48.01 19.99 38.05
CA THR A 857 47.52 21.09 38.88
C THR A 857 48.00 22.43 38.36
N ASP A 858 49.23 22.53 37.94
CA ASP A 858 49.90 23.76 37.53
C ASP A 858 49.43 24.28 36.14
N LYS A 859 48.90 23.42 35.31
CA LYS A 859 48.43 23.72 33.93
C LYS A 859 46.94 23.62 33.75
N ARG A 860 46.18 23.61 34.84
CA ARG A 860 44.73 23.33 34.84
C ARG A 860 43.95 24.24 33.86
N GLU A 861 44.16 25.54 33.90
CA GLU A 861 43.41 26.49 33.04
C GLU A 861 43.81 26.38 31.57
N GLU A 862 45.10 26.20 31.29
CA GLU A 862 45.61 26.01 29.93
C GLU A 862 45.02 24.76 29.28
N GLN A 863 45.06 23.62 29.98
CA GLN A 863 44.45 22.34 29.54
C GLN A 863 42.96 22.44 29.37
N LYS A 864 42.27 23.18 30.22
CA LYS A 864 40.84 23.43 30.14
C LYS A 864 40.49 24.21 28.85
N GLU A 865 41.24 25.26 28.54
CA GLU A 865 41.07 26.06 27.32
C GLU A 865 41.35 25.24 26.07
N GLU A 866 42.36 24.40 26.10
CA GLU A 866 42.69 23.49 24.99
C GLU A 866 41.53 22.53 24.68
N VAL A 867 41.00 21.86 25.72
CA VAL A 867 39.89 20.93 25.59
C VAL A 867 38.64 21.66 25.12
N LEU A 868 38.33 22.85 25.62
CA LEU A 868 37.21 23.68 25.17
C LEU A 868 37.35 24.05 23.70
N SER A 869 38.56 24.36 23.25
CA SER A 869 38.89 24.63 21.85
C SER A 869 38.57 23.43 20.96
N LEU A 870 38.98 22.22 21.38
CA LEU A 870 38.67 20.97 20.68
C LEU A 870 37.18 20.66 20.61
N ILE A 871 36.47 20.84 21.74
CA ILE A 871 35.02 20.64 21.81
C ILE A 871 34.29 21.61 20.86
N LYS A 872 34.76 22.86 20.82
CA LYS A 872 34.24 23.90 19.92
C LYS A 872 34.52 23.54 18.45
N LYS A 873 35.72 23.06 18.16
CA LYS A 873 36.10 22.58 16.82
C LYS A 873 35.24 21.41 16.37
N PHE A 874 34.88 20.52 17.28
CA PHE A 874 33.96 19.40 17.01
C PHE A 874 32.49 19.83 16.96
N ARG A 875 32.16 21.07 17.32
CA ARG A 875 30.81 21.66 17.32
C ARG A 875 29.82 20.91 18.21
N LEU A 876 30.29 20.38 19.34
CA LEU A 876 29.45 19.59 20.26
C LEU A 876 28.60 20.45 21.19
N GLY A 877 29.01 21.73 21.42
CA GLY A 877 28.25 22.69 22.22
C GLY A 877 28.34 22.49 23.73
N PHE A 878 29.28 21.66 24.20
CA PHE A 878 29.53 21.47 25.64
C PHE A 878 30.33 22.67 26.14
N GLN A 879 30.03 23.19 27.31
CA GLN A 879 30.69 24.37 27.89
C GLN A 879 31.38 24.07 29.23
N ASP A 880 30.93 23.02 29.93
CA ASP A 880 31.50 22.65 31.22
C ASP A 880 32.59 21.64 31.05
N VAL A 881 33.82 22.05 31.26
CA VAL A 881 35.02 21.21 31.25
C VAL A 881 35.70 21.36 32.62
N GLU A 882 36.03 20.24 33.24
CA GLU A 882 36.78 20.21 34.49
C GLU A 882 38.02 19.32 34.35
N VAL A 883 39.15 19.87 34.74
CA VAL A 883 40.43 19.15 34.77
C VAL A 883 40.58 18.54 36.16
N LEU A 884 40.83 17.23 36.24
CA LEU A 884 40.97 16.45 37.45
C LEU A 884 42.45 16.13 37.76
N PRO A 885 43.11 16.93 38.60
CA PRO A 885 44.49 16.63 38.97
C PRO A 885 44.59 15.45 39.93
N ASP A 886 43.57 15.24 40.74
CA ASP A 886 43.51 14.20 41.78
C ASP A 886 43.29 12.79 41.23
N ILE A 887 43.07 12.63 39.93
CA ILE A 887 42.92 11.31 39.27
C ILE A 887 44.25 10.52 39.30
N TYR A 888 45.39 11.21 39.40
CA TYR A 888 46.72 10.58 39.42
C TYR A 888 47.23 10.24 40.85
N GLN A 889 46.47 10.61 41.89
CA GLN A 889 46.77 10.27 43.25
C GLN A 889 46.56 8.78 43.54
N ASN A 890 47.22 8.27 44.58
CA ASN A 890 47.03 6.88 45.00
C ASN A 890 45.62 6.72 45.62
N PRO A 891 44.94 5.61 45.30
CA PRO A 891 43.65 5.33 45.95
C PRO A 891 43.78 5.06 47.45
N GLN A 892 42.68 5.20 48.15
CA GLN A 892 42.60 4.93 49.60
C GLN A 892 42.89 3.45 49.88
N PRO A 893 43.76 3.13 50.92
CA PRO A 893 44.12 1.73 51.21
C PRO A 893 42.91 0.81 51.44
N VAL A 894 41.84 1.33 52.04
CA VAL A 894 40.59 0.59 52.31
C VAL A 894 40.01 0.06 50.99
N ASN A 895 39.98 0.87 49.95
CA ASN A 895 39.42 0.51 48.65
C ASN A 895 40.32 -0.47 47.91
N VAL A 896 41.64 -0.38 48.09
CA VAL A 896 42.62 -1.35 47.54
C VAL A 896 42.34 -2.73 48.17
N HIS A 897 42.28 -2.75 49.51
CA HIS A 897 41.99 -3.98 50.26
C HIS A 897 40.64 -4.60 49.90
N HIS A 898 39.62 -3.74 49.73
CA HIS A 898 38.30 -4.21 49.24
C HIS A 898 38.37 -4.84 47.86
N PHE A 899 39.12 -4.25 46.94
CA PHE A 899 39.34 -4.80 45.60
C PHE A 899 40.07 -6.14 45.66
N GLU A 900 41.15 -6.23 46.50
CA GLU A 900 41.90 -7.49 46.66
C GLU A 900 41.00 -8.63 47.18
N SER A 901 40.12 -8.30 48.14
CA SER A 901 39.13 -9.25 48.66
C SER A 901 38.18 -9.73 47.55
N MET A 902 37.79 -8.83 46.65
CA MET A 902 36.93 -9.19 45.54
C MET A 902 37.54 -10.15 44.51
N ILE A 903 38.86 -9.99 44.26
CA ILE A 903 39.56 -10.80 43.23
C ILE A 903 40.23 -12.05 43.83
N SER A 904 40.22 -12.25 45.15
CA SER A 904 40.94 -13.33 45.80
C SER A 904 40.64 -14.72 45.23
N ARG A 905 39.36 -14.96 44.90
CA ARG A 905 38.95 -16.29 44.31
C ARG A 905 39.50 -16.54 42.90
N PHE A 906 39.97 -15.49 42.21
CA PHE A 906 40.51 -15.60 40.86
C PHE A 906 42.02 -15.60 40.84
N ARG A 907 42.69 -15.49 42.04
CA ARG A 907 44.15 -15.52 42.16
C ARG A 907 44.64 -16.95 42.39
N LEU A 908 45.77 -17.27 41.76
CA LEU A 908 46.50 -18.49 42.04
C LEU A 908 47.35 -18.22 43.28
N ASP A 909 47.06 -18.88 44.38
CA ASP A 909 47.88 -18.80 45.58
C ASP A 909 49.29 -19.38 45.35
N PRO A 910 50.33 -18.68 45.67
CA PRO A 910 51.64 -19.27 45.70
C PRO A 910 51.72 -20.24 46.88
N SER A 911 51.60 -21.51 46.57
CA SER A 911 51.70 -22.55 47.60
C SER A 911 53.12 -22.58 48.13
N PRO A 912 53.33 -22.39 49.46
CA PRO A 912 54.69 -22.52 50.04
C PRO A 912 54.94 -23.99 50.41
N LYS A 913 55.30 -24.83 49.44
CA LYS A 913 55.97 -26.07 49.74
C LYS A 913 56.83 -26.47 48.56
N GLN A 914 58.11 -26.26 48.74
CA GLN A 914 59.11 -26.93 48.05
C GLN A 914 59.01 -28.43 48.29
N ASP A 915 58.44 -29.17 47.42
CA ASP A 915 58.79 -30.56 47.23
C ASP A 915 59.14 -30.74 45.77
N SER A 916 60.39 -31.04 45.55
CA SER A 916 60.99 -31.40 44.31
C SER A 916 60.33 -32.61 43.73
N ASP A 917 60.09 -32.60 42.46
CA ASP A 917 59.61 -33.68 41.61
C ASP A 917 58.04 -33.80 41.57
N ALA A 918 57.38 -32.86 40.96
CA ALA A 918 56.10 -33.14 40.23
C ALA A 918 55.67 -31.93 39.40
N ASP A 919 55.54 -32.17 38.18
CA ASP A 919 54.84 -31.47 37.05
C ASP A 919 54.28 -30.05 37.22
N PRO A 920 54.43 -29.20 36.21
CA PRO A 920 53.71 -27.92 36.10
C PRO A 920 52.42 -28.07 35.27
N PRO A 921 51.33 -28.58 35.85
CA PRO A 921 50.12 -28.71 35.02
C PRO A 921 48.95 -27.80 35.40
N ARG A 922 49.03 -27.03 36.48
CA ARG A 922 47.84 -26.24 36.91
C ARG A 922 47.58 -24.99 36.06
N GLN A 923 48.55 -24.51 35.33
CA GLN A 923 48.38 -23.33 34.48
C GLN A 923 47.67 -23.67 33.15
N GLN A 924 47.72 -24.92 32.72
CA GLN A 924 47.03 -25.36 31.51
C GLN A 924 45.53 -25.62 31.74
N GLU A 925 45.10 -25.90 32.97
CA GLU A 925 43.68 -26.22 33.29
C GLU A 925 42.83 -24.97 33.56
N ALA A 926 43.41 -23.83 33.91
CA ALA A 926 42.69 -22.61 34.23
C ALA A 926 43.41 -21.35 33.75
N PRO A 927 43.48 -21.12 32.44
CA PRO A 927 44.25 -20.00 31.89
C PRO A 927 43.71 -18.62 32.27
N TRP A 928 42.48 -18.54 32.85
CA TRP A 928 41.84 -17.31 33.28
C TRP A 928 42.23 -16.88 34.70
N MET A 929 42.94 -17.68 35.45
CA MET A 929 43.37 -17.35 36.82
C MET A 929 44.50 -16.34 36.78
N ILE A 930 44.46 -15.38 37.74
CA ILE A 930 45.42 -14.30 37.83
C ILE A 930 46.67 -14.82 38.53
N THR A 931 47.81 -14.88 37.83
CA THR A 931 49.10 -15.23 38.45
C THR A 931 49.64 -14.04 39.24
N HIS A 932 50.55 -14.31 40.16
CA HIS A 932 51.23 -13.25 40.95
C HIS A 932 51.91 -12.25 40.00
N GLN A 933 52.55 -12.75 38.95
CA GLN A 933 53.24 -11.95 37.96
C GLN A 933 52.28 -11.03 37.18
N ASP A 934 51.09 -11.54 36.79
CA ASP A 934 50.06 -10.75 36.12
C ASP A 934 49.52 -9.67 37.04
N TYR A 935 49.31 -10.00 38.29
CA TYR A 935 48.82 -9.05 39.30
C TYR A 935 49.80 -7.89 39.44
N GLU A 936 51.11 -8.16 39.65
CA GLU A 936 52.15 -7.13 39.81
C GLU A 936 52.30 -6.30 38.54
N ARG A 937 52.33 -6.95 37.37
CA ARG A 937 52.46 -6.29 36.07
C ARG A 937 51.37 -5.26 35.84
N ASN A 938 50.14 -5.55 36.30
CA ASN A 938 48.99 -4.70 36.08
C ASN A 938 48.61 -3.86 37.32
N MET A 939 49.38 -3.90 38.40
CA MET A 939 49.10 -3.24 39.68
C MET A 939 48.89 -1.74 39.49
N ALA A 940 49.77 -1.08 38.73
CA ALA A 940 49.70 0.36 38.47
C ALA A 940 48.38 0.73 37.73
N LYS A 941 47.95 -0.08 36.78
CA LYS A 941 46.67 0.11 36.06
C LYS A 941 45.47 -0.11 37.01
N THR A 942 45.56 -1.12 37.84
CA THR A 942 44.52 -1.46 38.82
C THR A 942 44.29 -0.32 39.81
N LEU A 943 45.36 0.23 40.39
CA LEU A 943 45.29 1.36 41.31
C LEU A 943 44.63 2.59 40.66
N ARG A 944 44.97 2.86 39.39
CA ARG A 944 44.32 3.94 38.63
C ARG A 944 42.79 3.71 38.49
N GLN A 945 42.36 2.50 38.24
CA GLN A 945 40.93 2.18 38.14
C GLN A 945 40.23 2.28 39.48
N ILE A 946 40.90 1.89 40.60
CA ILE A 946 40.33 2.04 41.95
C ILE A 946 40.19 3.55 42.25
N ARG A 947 41.22 4.34 41.91
CA ARG A 947 41.16 5.79 42.09
C ARG A 947 40.09 6.44 41.24
N LEU A 948 39.89 6.03 40.02
CA LEU A 948 38.82 6.50 39.13
C LEU A 948 37.44 6.26 39.76
N ASN A 949 37.26 5.09 40.39
CA ASN A 949 35.99 4.80 41.09
C ASN A 949 35.75 5.77 42.25
N GLU A 950 36.77 6.14 43.00
CA GLU A 950 36.66 7.16 44.04
C GLU A 950 36.24 8.52 43.47
N VAL A 951 36.91 8.96 42.42
CA VAL A 951 36.62 10.21 41.71
C VAL A 951 35.17 10.22 41.19
N LEU A 952 34.70 9.09 40.62
CA LEU A 952 33.30 8.98 40.17
C LEU A 952 32.31 9.18 41.32
N LEU A 953 32.63 8.68 42.51
CA LEU A 953 31.79 8.82 43.68
C LEU A 953 31.79 10.27 44.21
N ASP A 954 32.92 10.96 44.11
CA ASP A 954 33.08 12.33 44.64
C ASP A 954 32.39 13.36 43.70
N TYR A 955 32.55 13.25 42.37
CA TYR A 955 32.13 14.27 41.44
C TYR A 955 30.79 13.99 40.79
N SER A 956 30.38 12.72 40.61
CA SER A 956 29.27 12.34 39.76
C SER A 956 28.17 11.51 40.44
N ARG A 957 28.04 11.63 41.77
CA ARG A 957 27.07 10.86 42.56
C ARG A 957 25.62 11.08 42.12
N ASP A 958 25.27 12.30 41.72
CA ASP A 958 23.91 12.71 41.35
C ASP A 958 23.69 12.83 39.84
N ALA A 959 24.64 12.42 39.02
CA ALA A 959 24.49 12.46 37.55
C ALA A 959 23.39 11.51 37.07
N ALA A 960 22.66 11.92 36.02
CA ALA A 960 21.67 11.07 35.38
C ALA A 960 22.34 9.93 34.62
N LEU A 961 23.53 10.21 34.08
CA LEU A 961 24.31 9.25 33.28
C LEU A 961 25.79 9.63 33.38
N ILE A 962 26.63 8.62 33.56
CA ILE A 962 28.07 8.77 33.48
C ILE A 962 28.55 8.00 32.23
N VAL A 963 29.36 8.66 31.42
CA VAL A 963 29.93 8.09 30.18
C VAL A 963 31.45 8.13 30.35
N MET A 964 32.14 6.99 30.15
CA MET A 964 33.60 6.90 30.31
C MET A 964 34.18 5.84 29.36
#